data_7fede4a7c84f2380ac85ddaf3842c536
#
_entry.id   7fede4a7c84f2380ac85ddaf3842c536
#
_cell.length_a   1.000
_cell.length_b   1.000
_cell.length_c   1.000
_cell.angle_alpha   90.00
_cell.angle_beta   90.00
_cell.angle_gamma   90.00
#
_symmetry.space_group_name_H-M   'P 1'
#
loop_
_entity.id
_entity.type
_entity.pdbx_description
1 polymer ?
#
loop_
_entity_poly.entity_id
_entity_poly.type
_entity_poly.pdbx_seq_one_letter_code
_entity_poly.pdbx_strand_id
1 'polypeptide(L)'
;MPKSQIVEPTKERQAGIIPFGEVPLNQYQSDVAGEKKTYGEEALLGIYEDMLLIREFESMLQSIKTQGSYEGIEYDHKGPAHLSIGQEASAVGQAFLLDVDDHILGSHRSHGEILAKGMSAIRKLDDDSLLSIMKDFLGGDCFRVVEKDGGSDVKQLARDFLLYGALAEIFGRENGFNRGLGGSMHAFFPPFGILPNNAIVGGSADIATGAALFKKVNRKSGLVISNIGDASMGCGPTWEAMNFASMRQFHELWEESMRGGLPIIFNFMNNFYGMGGQTAGETMAFDYLARVGAGVNPQSMHAERVDGYNPLAVADAIRRKRELIKKGEGPILLETITYRFSGHSPSDASSYRIKEEIEAWQSFDPINSYARELSDAGILNEQAIASRKSEVVAAMTKAFGLASDLEVSPRLPSEKIAGLMFSSRKRESYDPDRKPELLLAHEENPRAQALAKKSRAGVIDGKPVSKNKVFQYRDAIFEAALHRFETDPTMVAYGEENRDWGGAFACYRGLTESLPYHRLFNSPISEAAIVGTACGYALEGGRVLVELMYCDFMGRAGDEIFNQLAKWQSMSACILEMPVTLRVSVGSKYGAQHSQDWCALVNHIPGLKVVFPSTPYDAKGMLNTALAGSDPVIFFESQRLYDIGELFEKEVPAEYYEVPFGPPAQRRVGKDITLITVGATMYRALEAADILEQKYGVTCDVFDCRSISPLDYDPLIASVQKTGKVLLSSDACERGSVLHDIGSKISQLAFDDLDAPPVVVGSRNWITPCAEVESDFFPQPSWIIDAIHDRILPLPGHSLTTNPTTGELIKRQRGGV
;
A
#
# COMPACT_ATOMS: atom_id res chain seq x y z
N MET A 1 5.02 31.04 -7.96
CA MET A 1 5.17 29.59 -7.84
C MET A 1 6.58 29.18 -8.20
N PRO A 2 7.25 28.37 -7.39
CA PRO A 2 8.61 27.95 -7.66
C PRO A 2 8.64 27.04 -8.89
N LYS A 3 9.55 27.35 -9.82
CA LYS A 3 9.87 26.53 -10.99
C LYS A 3 11.37 26.28 -10.98
N SER A 4 11.77 25.05 -11.21
CA SER A 4 13.20 24.71 -11.30
C SER A 4 13.83 25.22 -12.58
N GLN A 5 13.03 25.41 -13.64
CA GLN A 5 13.49 25.91 -14.94
C GLN A 5 12.45 26.77 -15.65
N ILE A 6 12.94 27.66 -16.48
CA ILE A 6 12.13 28.40 -17.46
C ILE A 6 12.25 27.69 -18.79
N VAL A 7 11.12 27.32 -19.40
CA VAL A 7 11.09 26.68 -20.72
C VAL A 7 11.26 27.74 -21.81
N GLU A 8 12.37 27.67 -22.52
CA GLU A 8 12.71 28.60 -23.59
C GLU A 8 12.51 27.96 -24.99
N PRO A 9 11.50 28.33 -25.76
CA PRO A 9 11.20 27.66 -27.03
C PRO A 9 12.36 27.61 -28.03
N THR A 10 13.22 28.62 -28.03
CA THR A 10 14.39 28.68 -28.93
C THR A 10 15.43 27.63 -28.53
N LYS A 11 15.65 27.44 -27.23
CA LYS A 11 16.58 26.45 -26.67
C LYS A 11 16.06 25.02 -26.86
N GLU A 12 14.79 24.80 -26.53
CA GLU A 12 14.17 23.46 -26.64
C GLU A 12 14.06 22.94 -28.08
N ARG A 13 14.17 23.83 -29.06
CA ARG A 13 14.07 23.53 -30.51
C ARG A 13 15.43 23.46 -31.18
N GLN A 14 16.54 23.61 -30.47
CA GLN A 14 17.87 23.49 -31.03
C GLN A 14 18.22 22.03 -31.34
N ALA A 15 18.89 21.82 -32.47
CA ALA A 15 19.44 20.53 -32.80
C ALA A 15 20.59 20.19 -31.83
N GLY A 16 20.69 18.92 -31.42
CA GLY A 16 21.73 18.46 -30.53
C GLY A 16 21.74 16.95 -30.37
N ILE A 17 22.53 16.45 -29.46
CA ILE A 17 22.65 15.05 -29.06
C ILE A 17 22.48 14.97 -27.55
N ILE A 18 21.66 14.03 -27.08
CA ILE A 18 21.52 13.71 -25.65
C ILE A 18 22.54 12.62 -25.34
N PRO A 19 23.57 12.88 -24.51
CA PRO A 19 24.50 11.87 -24.11
C PRO A 19 23.89 10.96 -23.03
N PHE A 20 24.17 9.66 -23.11
CA PHE A 20 23.87 8.68 -22.06
C PHE A 20 25.12 8.44 -21.23
N GLY A 21 24.93 8.25 -19.92
CA GLY A 21 26.04 7.90 -19.02
C GLY A 21 26.57 6.48 -19.27
N GLU A 22 27.81 6.25 -18.91
CA GLU A 22 28.38 4.91 -18.88
C GLU A 22 27.82 4.13 -17.68
N VAL A 23 27.58 2.83 -17.87
CA VAL A 23 27.13 1.92 -16.82
C VAL A 23 28.26 0.96 -16.47
N PRO A 24 28.81 1.02 -15.24
CA PRO A 24 29.84 0.10 -14.80
C PRO A 24 29.40 -1.36 -14.81
N LEU A 25 30.29 -2.26 -15.13
CA LEU A 25 30.08 -3.71 -15.19
C LEU A 25 31.20 -4.40 -14.41
N ASN A 26 30.86 -5.17 -13.37
CA ASN A 26 31.74 -6.02 -12.57
C ASN A 26 33.00 -5.31 -12.11
N GLN A 27 32.89 -4.23 -11.36
CA GLN A 27 33.99 -3.35 -10.98
C GLN A 27 34.87 -3.90 -9.84
N TYR A 28 34.44 -4.94 -9.13
CA TYR A 28 35.22 -5.52 -8.03
C TYR A 28 36.50 -6.19 -8.54
N GLN A 29 37.65 -5.87 -7.92
CA GLN A 29 38.97 -6.30 -8.34
C GLN A 29 39.78 -6.92 -7.20
N SER A 30 39.20 -7.12 -6.00
CA SER A 30 39.88 -7.74 -4.86
C SER A 30 39.48 -9.23 -4.75
N ASP A 31 39.93 -9.89 -3.70
CA ASP A 31 39.62 -11.26 -3.34
C ASP A 31 39.56 -11.42 -1.81
N VAL A 32 39.30 -12.63 -1.32
CA VAL A 32 39.23 -12.93 0.12
C VAL A 32 40.53 -12.55 0.83
N ALA A 33 41.70 -12.81 0.22
CA ALA A 33 42.99 -12.50 0.82
C ALA A 33 43.22 -10.99 0.95
N GLY A 34 42.78 -10.21 -0.03
CA GLY A 34 42.78 -8.74 -0.01
C GLY A 34 41.86 -8.18 1.05
N GLU A 35 40.62 -8.70 1.13
CA GLU A 35 39.60 -8.23 2.06
C GLU A 35 39.79 -8.68 3.51
N LYS A 36 40.68 -9.66 3.76
CA LYS A 36 41.00 -10.10 5.11
C LYS A 36 41.52 -8.97 6.00
N LYS A 37 42.20 -7.98 5.42
CA LYS A 37 42.69 -6.80 6.14
C LYS A 37 41.57 -5.81 6.45
N THR A 38 40.56 -5.76 5.62
CA THR A 38 39.43 -4.81 5.72
C THR A 38 38.40 -5.30 6.70
N TYR A 39 37.99 -6.57 6.61
CA TYR A 39 36.88 -7.12 7.35
C TYR A 39 37.24 -8.10 8.48
N GLY A 40 38.44 -8.67 8.42
CA GLY A 40 38.86 -9.73 9.36
C GLY A 40 38.37 -11.13 8.98
N GLU A 41 39.04 -12.14 9.54
CA GLU A 41 38.71 -13.56 9.23
C GLU A 41 37.30 -13.97 9.65
N GLU A 42 36.88 -13.56 10.84
CA GLU A 42 35.57 -13.89 11.41
C GLU A 42 34.39 -13.37 10.53
N ALA A 43 34.50 -12.13 10.07
CA ALA A 43 33.46 -11.56 9.21
C ALA A 43 33.40 -12.25 7.83
N LEU A 44 34.57 -12.57 7.23
CA LEU A 44 34.61 -13.31 5.98
C LEU A 44 34.09 -14.75 6.12
N LEU A 45 34.38 -15.41 7.24
CA LEU A 45 33.85 -16.72 7.56
C LEU A 45 32.33 -16.67 7.76
N GLY A 46 31.82 -15.61 8.38
CA GLY A 46 30.39 -15.38 8.56
C GLY A 46 29.61 -15.30 7.26
N ILE A 47 30.19 -14.75 6.17
CA ILE A 47 29.58 -14.77 4.83
C ILE A 47 29.36 -16.21 4.36
N TYR A 48 30.33 -17.08 4.54
CA TYR A 48 30.22 -18.49 4.19
C TYR A 48 29.15 -19.22 4.98
N GLU A 49 29.11 -19.00 6.29
CA GLU A 49 28.12 -19.59 7.19
C GLU A 49 26.70 -19.17 6.84
N ASP A 50 26.49 -17.89 6.49
CA ASP A 50 25.17 -17.40 6.09
C ASP A 50 24.71 -18.01 4.76
N MET A 51 25.62 -18.16 3.80
CA MET A 51 25.31 -18.83 2.53
C MET A 51 24.93 -20.31 2.76
N LEU A 52 25.65 -21.01 3.64
CA LEU A 52 25.31 -22.40 4.02
C LEU A 52 23.94 -22.47 4.68
N LEU A 53 23.65 -21.56 5.59
CA LEU A 53 22.38 -21.50 6.30
C LEU A 53 21.20 -21.33 5.35
N ILE A 54 21.31 -20.39 4.40
CA ILE A 54 20.28 -20.13 3.39
C ILE A 54 20.10 -21.35 2.49
N ARG A 55 21.22 -21.95 2.01
CA ARG A 55 21.16 -23.17 1.18
C ARG A 55 20.42 -24.29 1.90
N GLU A 56 20.70 -24.53 3.16
CA GLU A 56 20.08 -25.59 3.94
C GLU A 56 18.61 -25.34 4.22
N PHE A 57 18.26 -24.06 4.55
CA PHE A 57 16.88 -23.64 4.74
C PHE A 57 16.03 -23.92 3.49
N GLU A 58 16.54 -23.54 2.34
CA GLU A 58 15.85 -23.75 1.06
C GLU A 58 15.84 -25.22 0.63
N SER A 59 16.91 -25.97 0.93
CA SER A 59 16.98 -27.42 0.66
C SER A 59 16.00 -28.20 1.51
N MET A 60 15.83 -27.81 2.76
CA MET A 60 14.80 -28.35 3.65
C MET A 60 13.40 -28.10 3.08
N LEU A 61 13.09 -26.86 2.65
CA LEU A 61 11.81 -26.53 2.01
C LEU A 61 11.60 -27.32 0.72
N GLN A 62 12.64 -27.53 -0.07
CA GLN A 62 12.58 -28.39 -1.26
C GLN A 62 12.27 -29.83 -0.89
N SER A 63 12.94 -30.40 0.12
CA SER A 63 12.76 -31.76 0.56
C SER A 63 11.34 -32.04 1.03
N ILE A 64 10.79 -31.19 1.90
CA ILE A 64 9.40 -31.37 2.38
C ILE A 64 8.36 -31.22 1.27
N LYS A 65 8.64 -30.41 0.24
CA LYS A 65 7.75 -30.24 -0.91
C LYS A 65 7.80 -31.40 -1.91
N THR A 66 8.95 -32.05 -2.07
CA THR A 66 9.17 -33.11 -3.06
C THR A 66 9.14 -34.52 -2.47
N GLN A 67 9.58 -34.68 -1.22
CA GLN A 67 9.73 -35.97 -0.54
C GLN A 67 8.78 -36.12 0.65
N GLY A 68 8.16 -35.02 1.15
CA GLY A 68 7.28 -35.04 2.30
C GLY A 68 8.01 -35.17 3.66
N SER A 69 9.34 -35.06 3.68
CA SER A 69 10.13 -35.19 4.90
C SER A 69 11.48 -34.47 4.81
N TYR A 70 12.07 -34.17 5.97
CA TYR A 70 13.43 -33.67 6.10
C TYR A 70 14.06 -34.24 7.37
N GLU A 71 15.27 -34.81 7.29
CA GLU A 71 16.01 -35.43 8.43
C GLU A 71 15.14 -36.36 9.30
N GLY A 72 14.30 -37.17 8.65
CA GLY A 72 13.44 -38.15 9.33
C GLY A 72 12.16 -37.56 9.95
N ILE A 73 11.91 -36.27 9.86
CA ILE A 73 10.67 -35.64 10.29
C ILE A 73 9.73 -35.52 9.11
N GLU A 74 8.57 -36.14 9.15
CA GLU A 74 7.54 -36.06 8.13
C GLU A 74 6.74 -34.74 8.25
N TYR A 75 6.53 -34.04 7.11
CA TYR A 75 5.71 -32.84 7.07
C TYR A 75 5.18 -32.57 5.68
N ASP A 76 3.87 -32.49 5.53
CA ASP A 76 3.18 -32.14 4.28
C ASP A 76 2.91 -30.63 4.22
N HIS A 77 3.83 -29.87 3.64
CA HIS A 77 3.69 -28.43 3.45
C HIS A 77 2.74 -28.10 2.32
N LYS A 78 1.55 -27.55 2.64
CA LYS A 78 0.52 -27.18 1.67
C LYS A 78 0.79 -25.85 0.95
N GLY A 79 1.53 -24.95 1.59
CA GLY A 79 1.80 -23.60 1.08
C GLY A 79 2.73 -23.58 -0.15
N PRO A 80 2.84 -22.44 -0.84
CA PRO A 80 3.86 -22.22 -1.86
C PRO A 80 5.25 -22.14 -1.24
N ALA A 81 6.29 -22.46 -2.02
CA ALA A 81 7.67 -22.18 -1.73
C ALA A 81 8.39 -21.76 -3.01
N HIS A 82 9.06 -20.62 -3.00
CA HIS A 82 9.86 -20.13 -4.11
C HIS A 82 11.30 -20.04 -3.65
N LEU A 83 12.12 -20.98 -4.09
CA LEU A 83 13.42 -21.22 -3.49
C LEU A 83 14.51 -20.29 -4.04
N SER A 84 15.36 -19.78 -3.15
CA SER A 84 16.53 -18.94 -3.46
C SER A 84 17.80 -19.76 -3.72
N ILE A 85 17.70 -21.08 -3.91
CA ILE A 85 18.86 -21.96 -4.16
C ILE A 85 19.62 -21.49 -5.40
N GLY A 86 20.91 -21.14 -5.20
CA GLY A 86 21.79 -20.57 -6.23
C GLY A 86 21.89 -19.06 -6.19
N GLN A 87 21.13 -18.38 -5.30
CA GLN A 87 21.14 -16.92 -5.13
C GLN A 87 21.73 -16.45 -3.79
N GLU A 88 22.34 -17.34 -3.02
CA GLU A 88 22.80 -17.10 -1.66
C GLU A 88 23.83 -15.98 -1.57
N ALA A 89 24.81 -15.97 -2.51
CA ALA A 89 25.86 -14.97 -2.52
C ALA A 89 25.35 -13.54 -2.75
N SER A 90 24.36 -13.39 -3.62
CA SER A 90 23.70 -12.09 -3.87
C SER A 90 22.99 -11.58 -2.61
N ALA A 91 22.28 -12.44 -1.90
CA ALA A 91 21.55 -12.08 -0.68
C ALA A 91 22.50 -11.73 0.47
N VAL A 92 23.51 -12.58 0.71
CA VAL A 92 24.48 -12.37 1.81
C VAL A 92 25.40 -11.19 1.52
N GLY A 93 25.89 -11.04 0.29
CA GLY A 93 26.73 -9.91 -0.10
C GLY A 93 26.03 -8.57 0.07
N GLN A 94 24.74 -8.52 -0.27
CA GLN A 94 23.90 -7.33 -0.03
C GLN A 94 23.78 -7.01 1.45
N ALA A 95 23.46 -8.02 2.28
CA ALA A 95 23.15 -7.82 3.69
C ALA A 95 24.39 -7.58 4.56
N PHE A 96 25.57 -8.01 4.11
CA PHE A 96 26.82 -8.01 4.88
C PHE A 96 27.16 -6.65 5.51
N LEU A 97 26.98 -5.56 4.77
CA LEU A 97 27.25 -4.21 5.25
C LEU A 97 26.03 -3.44 5.76
N LEU A 98 24.83 -4.03 5.73
CA LEU A 98 23.61 -3.36 6.19
C LEU A 98 23.49 -3.41 7.71
N ASP A 99 23.08 -2.28 8.29
CA ASP A 99 22.71 -2.15 9.70
C ASP A 99 21.21 -2.35 9.92
N VAL A 100 20.74 -2.35 11.15
CA VAL A 100 19.29 -2.48 11.47
C VAL A 100 18.48 -1.33 10.90
N ASP A 101 19.08 -0.14 10.79
CA ASP A 101 18.45 1.04 10.20
C ASP A 101 18.39 0.97 8.67
N ASP A 102 19.08 0.03 8.03
CA ASP A 102 18.91 -0.22 6.60
C ASP A 102 17.77 -1.22 6.40
N HIS A 103 16.79 -0.85 5.59
CA HIS A 103 15.62 -1.67 5.39
C HIS A 103 15.68 -2.41 4.05
N ILE A 104 15.23 -3.65 4.03
CA ILE A 104 15.04 -4.42 2.81
C ILE A 104 13.58 -4.74 2.59
N LEU A 105 13.15 -4.68 1.34
CA LEU A 105 11.90 -5.25 0.85
C LEU A 105 12.25 -6.27 -0.23
N GLY A 106 11.46 -7.34 -0.32
CA GLY A 106 11.75 -8.44 -1.21
C GLY A 106 10.62 -8.79 -2.17
N SER A 107 10.87 -9.79 -3.01
CA SER A 107 9.89 -10.41 -3.89
C SER A 107 9.30 -11.68 -3.25
N HIS A 108 8.53 -12.44 -4.03
CA HIS A 108 8.03 -13.77 -3.62
C HIS A 108 9.16 -14.79 -3.33
N ARG A 109 10.41 -14.51 -3.78
CA ARG A 109 11.62 -15.38 -3.63
C ARG A 109 12.65 -14.69 -2.74
N SER A 110 12.32 -14.41 -1.50
CA SER A 110 13.16 -13.57 -0.63
C SER A 110 13.56 -14.21 0.68
N HIS A 111 13.44 -15.53 0.85
CA HIS A 111 13.92 -16.20 2.06
C HIS A 111 15.41 -15.93 2.29
N GLY A 112 16.22 -15.96 1.20
CA GLY A 112 17.65 -15.66 1.26
C GLY A 112 17.94 -14.27 1.80
N GLU A 113 17.25 -13.25 1.30
CA GLU A 113 17.44 -11.86 1.75
C GLU A 113 16.96 -11.65 3.19
N ILE A 114 15.84 -12.28 3.59
CA ILE A 114 15.32 -12.24 4.96
C ILE A 114 16.33 -12.82 5.95
N LEU A 115 16.83 -14.01 5.66
CA LEU A 115 17.80 -14.69 6.53
C LEU A 115 19.13 -13.95 6.55
N ALA A 116 19.67 -13.53 5.39
CA ALA A 116 20.90 -12.75 5.31
C ALA A 116 20.84 -11.46 6.12
N LYS A 117 19.76 -10.70 5.98
CA LYS A 117 19.55 -9.45 6.74
C LYS A 117 19.39 -9.72 8.23
N GLY A 118 18.66 -10.77 8.60
CA GLY A 118 18.50 -11.19 9.99
C GLY A 118 19.83 -11.57 10.62
N MET A 119 20.66 -12.37 9.95
CA MET A 119 22.00 -12.75 10.43
C MET A 119 22.93 -11.54 10.54
N SER A 120 22.89 -10.62 9.57
CA SER A 120 23.63 -9.36 9.66
C SER A 120 23.24 -8.53 10.89
N ALA A 121 21.94 -8.39 11.18
CA ALA A 121 21.44 -7.69 12.35
C ALA A 121 21.91 -8.37 13.66
N ILE A 122 21.80 -9.70 13.74
CA ILE A 122 22.25 -10.49 14.90
C ILE A 122 23.73 -10.24 15.20
N ARG A 123 24.61 -10.21 14.20
CA ARG A 123 26.04 -9.96 14.44
C ARG A 123 26.33 -8.55 14.97
N LYS A 124 25.56 -7.55 14.55
CA LYS A 124 25.83 -6.13 14.84
C LYS A 124 25.17 -5.61 16.10
N LEU A 125 24.02 -6.14 16.49
CA LEU A 125 23.35 -5.78 17.73
C LEU A 125 24.07 -6.38 18.94
N ASP A 126 24.10 -5.66 20.06
CA ASP A 126 24.54 -6.20 21.35
C ASP A 126 23.51 -7.17 21.94
N ASP A 127 23.95 -7.94 22.94
CA ASP A 127 23.14 -8.99 23.54
C ASP A 127 21.89 -8.46 24.25
N ASP A 128 21.97 -7.32 24.91
CA ASP A 128 20.84 -6.71 25.60
C ASP A 128 19.77 -6.25 24.60
N SER A 129 20.18 -5.63 23.51
CA SER A 129 19.30 -5.22 22.42
C SER A 129 18.61 -6.44 21.78
N LEU A 130 19.34 -7.51 21.49
CA LEU A 130 18.77 -8.75 20.95
C LEU A 130 17.74 -9.36 21.89
N LEU A 131 18.06 -9.47 23.18
CA LEU A 131 17.14 -10.01 24.19
C LEU A 131 15.87 -9.17 24.33
N SER A 132 16.01 -7.84 24.33
CA SER A 132 14.85 -6.93 24.36
C SER A 132 13.95 -7.15 23.16
N ILE A 133 14.51 -7.13 21.94
CA ILE A 133 13.75 -7.34 20.70
C ILE A 133 13.01 -8.68 20.72
N MET A 134 13.70 -9.78 21.06
CA MET A 134 13.09 -11.11 21.07
C MET A 134 11.97 -11.25 22.12
N LYS A 135 12.14 -10.65 23.30
CA LYS A 135 11.15 -10.71 24.40
C LYS A 135 9.95 -9.81 24.16
N ASP A 136 10.15 -8.65 23.53
CA ASP A 136 9.09 -7.66 23.34
C ASP A 136 8.24 -7.97 22.10
N PHE A 137 8.85 -8.56 21.06
CA PHE A 137 8.15 -8.83 19.80
C PHE A 137 7.00 -9.82 19.99
N LEU A 138 5.77 -9.40 19.65
CA LEU A 138 4.54 -10.16 19.85
C LEU A 138 4.37 -10.70 21.28
N GLY A 139 4.86 -9.95 22.28
CA GLY A 139 4.82 -10.35 23.69
C GLY A 139 5.69 -11.56 24.01
N GLY A 140 6.68 -11.85 23.16
CA GLY A 140 7.64 -12.94 23.33
C GLY A 140 7.13 -14.33 22.92
N ASP A 141 6.04 -14.42 22.16
CA ASP A 141 5.46 -15.72 21.75
C ASP A 141 6.46 -16.61 21.01
N CYS A 142 7.18 -16.05 20.03
CA CYS A 142 8.24 -16.75 19.30
C CYS A 142 9.44 -17.08 20.22
N PHE A 143 9.85 -16.13 21.07
CA PHE A 143 10.99 -16.27 21.97
C PHE A 143 10.80 -17.42 22.96
N ARG A 144 9.62 -17.55 23.60
CA ARG A 144 9.32 -18.60 24.57
C ARG A 144 9.46 -20.02 24.02
N VAL A 145 9.37 -20.21 22.71
CA VAL A 145 9.56 -21.52 22.08
C VAL A 145 11.05 -21.88 22.06
N VAL A 146 11.89 -20.97 21.63
CA VAL A 146 13.34 -21.23 21.45
C VAL A 146 14.12 -21.13 22.75
N GLU A 147 13.66 -20.34 23.73
CA GLU A 147 14.34 -20.17 25.04
C GLU A 147 14.42 -21.46 25.83
N LYS A 148 13.43 -22.37 25.69
CA LYS A 148 13.37 -23.62 26.46
C LYS A 148 14.59 -24.54 26.25
N ASP A 149 15.15 -24.49 25.03
CA ASP A 149 16.30 -25.31 24.63
C ASP A 149 17.56 -24.47 24.43
N GLY A 150 17.51 -23.15 24.72
CA GLY A 150 18.59 -22.21 24.50
C GLY A 150 19.65 -22.26 25.58
N GLY A 151 20.93 -22.20 25.17
CA GLY A 151 22.07 -22.00 26.07
C GLY A 151 22.19 -20.53 26.52
N SER A 152 23.29 -20.22 27.22
CA SER A 152 23.59 -18.86 27.68
C SER A 152 24.10 -17.91 26.56
N ASP A 153 24.33 -18.40 25.36
CA ASP A 153 24.80 -17.62 24.21
C ASP A 153 23.61 -16.91 23.52
N VAL A 154 23.54 -15.60 23.68
CA VAL A 154 22.46 -14.76 23.14
C VAL A 154 22.45 -14.71 21.63
N LYS A 155 23.62 -14.71 20.98
CA LYS A 155 23.74 -14.72 19.52
C LYS A 155 23.21 -16.02 18.91
N GLN A 156 23.53 -17.14 19.54
CA GLN A 156 22.99 -18.44 19.13
C GLN A 156 21.48 -18.51 19.33
N LEU A 157 20.97 -17.99 20.46
CA LEU A 157 19.53 -17.92 20.72
C LEU A 157 18.81 -17.04 19.71
N ALA A 158 19.41 -15.91 19.31
CA ALA A 158 18.84 -15.02 18.27
C ALA A 158 18.86 -15.68 16.89
N ARG A 159 19.85 -16.51 16.57
CA ARG A 159 19.88 -17.32 15.35
C ARG A 159 18.75 -18.37 15.35
N ASP A 160 18.57 -19.09 16.46
CA ASP A 160 17.48 -20.07 16.61
C ASP A 160 16.11 -19.37 16.52
N PHE A 161 15.95 -18.19 17.11
CA PHE A 161 14.76 -17.34 17.01
C PHE A 161 14.46 -16.92 15.56
N LEU A 162 15.46 -16.47 14.80
CA LEU A 162 15.31 -16.08 13.40
C LEU A 162 14.84 -17.26 12.54
N LEU A 163 15.50 -18.43 12.67
CA LEU A 163 15.17 -19.62 11.90
C LEU A 163 13.79 -20.15 12.24
N TYR A 164 13.51 -20.28 13.53
CA TYR A 164 12.21 -20.75 14.02
C TYR A 164 11.08 -19.81 13.61
N GLY A 165 11.24 -18.50 13.87
CA GLY A 165 10.21 -17.50 13.55
C GLY A 165 9.87 -17.42 12.06
N ALA A 166 10.88 -17.54 11.19
CA ALA A 166 10.68 -17.59 9.74
C ALA A 166 9.95 -18.88 9.32
N LEU A 167 10.36 -20.05 9.83
CA LEU A 167 9.68 -21.32 9.52
C LEU A 167 8.26 -21.38 10.09
N ALA A 168 8.05 -20.91 11.31
CA ALA A 168 6.73 -20.84 11.92
C ALA A 168 5.79 -19.95 11.09
N GLU A 169 6.30 -18.85 10.53
CA GLU A 169 5.53 -18.00 9.61
C GLU A 169 5.18 -18.74 8.33
N ILE A 170 6.15 -19.36 7.67
CA ILE A 170 5.96 -20.11 6.43
C ILE A 170 4.93 -21.26 6.63
N PHE A 171 4.93 -21.89 7.77
CA PHE A 171 4.02 -23.01 8.11
C PHE A 171 2.66 -22.55 8.67
N GLY A 172 2.42 -21.23 8.73
CA GLY A 172 1.14 -20.68 9.19
C GLY A 172 0.90 -20.90 10.69
N ARG A 173 1.92 -20.65 11.53
CA ARG A 173 1.85 -20.83 12.99
C ARG A 173 1.59 -19.50 13.70
N GLU A 174 0.81 -19.55 14.79
CA GLU A 174 0.53 -18.36 15.62
C GLU A 174 1.80 -17.73 16.22
N ASN A 175 2.85 -18.54 16.41
CA ASN A 175 4.15 -18.11 16.95
C ASN A 175 5.10 -17.56 15.87
N GLY A 176 4.71 -17.56 14.57
CA GLY A 176 5.50 -16.99 13.48
C GLY A 176 5.58 -15.47 13.53
N PHE A 177 6.49 -14.89 12.77
CA PHE A 177 6.75 -13.43 12.78
C PHE A 177 5.52 -12.57 12.47
N ASN A 178 4.58 -13.09 11.69
CA ASN A 178 3.34 -12.41 11.33
C ASN A 178 2.11 -13.25 11.76
N ARG A 179 2.25 -14.04 12.82
CA ARG A 179 1.24 -15.00 13.32
C ARG A 179 0.75 -16.00 12.27
N GLY A 180 1.58 -16.30 11.26
CA GLY A 180 1.26 -17.19 10.17
C GLY A 180 0.29 -16.62 9.12
N LEU A 181 0.04 -15.31 9.13
CA LEU A 181 -0.85 -14.63 8.18
C LEU A 181 -0.14 -14.21 6.88
N GLY A 182 1.18 -14.08 6.89
CA GLY A 182 1.99 -13.75 5.72
C GLY A 182 2.40 -14.99 4.92
N GLY A 183 2.80 -16.05 5.59
CA GLY A 183 3.32 -17.27 4.97
C GLY A 183 4.66 -17.05 4.24
N SER A 184 4.98 -17.93 3.27
CA SER A 184 6.27 -17.93 2.58
C SER A 184 6.57 -16.66 1.77
N MET A 185 5.58 -16.06 1.16
CA MET A 185 5.77 -14.93 0.24
C MET A 185 5.60 -13.56 0.87
N HIS A 186 5.29 -13.49 2.17
CA HIS A 186 5.02 -12.25 2.89
C HIS A 186 5.60 -12.28 4.32
N ALA A 187 6.69 -13.02 4.54
CA ALA A 187 7.39 -13.07 5.80
C ALA A 187 8.27 -11.82 5.97
N PHE A 188 8.27 -11.23 7.17
CA PHE A 188 9.09 -10.07 7.49
C PHE A 188 9.28 -9.91 9.01
N PHE A 189 10.30 -9.16 9.40
CA PHE A 189 10.63 -8.90 10.80
C PHE A 189 11.19 -7.47 10.95
N PRO A 190 10.31 -6.45 11.14
CA PRO A 190 10.71 -5.05 11.16
C PRO A 190 11.83 -4.70 12.14
N PRO A 191 11.93 -5.31 13.35
CA PRO A 191 13.00 -4.97 14.28
C PRO A 191 14.43 -5.21 13.75
N PHE A 192 14.60 -6.06 12.73
CA PHE A 192 15.88 -6.26 12.06
C PHE A 192 16.00 -5.52 10.71
N GLY A 193 15.06 -4.61 10.43
CA GLY A 193 15.02 -3.90 9.14
C GLY A 193 14.55 -4.77 7.97
N ILE A 194 13.83 -5.86 8.26
CA ILE A 194 13.21 -6.73 7.26
C ILE A 194 11.76 -6.31 7.12
N LEU A 195 11.45 -5.55 6.07
CA LEU A 195 10.10 -5.13 5.71
C LEU A 195 9.44 -6.16 4.77
N PRO A 196 8.14 -6.02 4.45
CA PRO A 196 7.41 -7.03 3.70
C PRO A 196 8.07 -7.42 2.37
N ASN A 197 8.25 -8.73 2.15
CA ASN A 197 8.41 -9.28 0.81
C ASN A 197 7.03 -9.40 0.15
N ASN A 198 6.97 -9.34 -1.18
CA ASN A 198 5.73 -9.14 -1.92
C ASN A 198 5.57 -10.18 -3.04
N ALA A 199 4.43 -10.88 -3.04
CA ALA A 199 4.10 -11.84 -4.08
C ALA A 199 3.71 -11.19 -5.42
N ILE A 200 3.23 -9.96 -5.39
CA ILE A 200 2.85 -9.24 -6.61
C ILE A 200 4.12 -8.74 -7.30
N VAL A 201 4.31 -9.16 -8.54
CA VAL A 201 5.52 -8.82 -9.33
C VAL A 201 5.57 -7.31 -9.57
N GLY A 202 6.68 -6.70 -9.18
CA GLY A 202 6.88 -5.24 -9.27
C GLY A 202 6.38 -4.42 -8.08
N GLY A 203 5.46 -4.95 -7.26
CA GLY A 203 4.83 -4.21 -6.16
C GLY A 203 5.74 -3.85 -4.98
N SER A 204 6.97 -4.37 -4.92
CA SER A 204 7.94 -3.93 -3.91
C SER A 204 8.64 -2.62 -4.28
N ALA A 205 8.60 -2.19 -5.54
CA ALA A 205 9.36 -1.03 -6.00
C ALA A 205 8.79 0.28 -5.45
N ASP A 206 7.49 0.48 -5.55
CA ASP A 206 6.80 1.67 -5.07
C ASP A 206 6.70 1.70 -3.54
N ILE A 207 6.43 0.55 -2.89
CA ILE A 207 6.42 0.44 -1.43
C ILE A 207 7.82 0.80 -0.87
N ALA A 208 8.89 0.26 -1.44
CA ALA A 208 10.26 0.60 -1.04
C ALA A 208 10.57 2.10 -1.27
N THR A 209 10.04 2.68 -2.34
CA THR A 209 10.16 4.12 -2.60
C THR A 209 9.45 4.94 -1.49
N GLY A 210 8.29 4.49 -1.03
CA GLY A 210 7.59 5.10 0.11
C GLY A 210 8.36 4.99 1.42
N ALA A 211 8.96 3.84 1.70
CA ALA A 211 9.83 3.65 2.86
C ALA A 211 11.05 4.60 2.82
N ALA A 212 11.68 4.75 1.66
CA ALA A 212 12.77 5.69 1.47
C ALA A 212 12.34 7.16 1.61
N LEU A 213 11.14 7.49 1.13
CA LEU A 213 10.54 8.81 1.32
C LEU A 213 10.32 9.09 2.81
N PHE A 214 9.84 8.10 3.58
CA PHE A 214 9.69 8.24 5.03
C PHE A 214 11.02 8.56 5.71
N LYS A 215 12.07 7.79 5.39
CA LYS A 215 13.40 8.04 5.95
C LYS A 215 13.88 9.45 5.65
N LYS A 216 13.72 9.91 4.41
CA LYS A 216 14.11 11.26 4.00
C LYS A 216 13.31 12.34 4.73
N VAL A 217 11.99 12.28 4.69
CA VAL A 217 11.10 13.30 5.30
C VAL A 217 11.29 13.37 6.82
N ASN A 218 11.47 12.22 7.47
CA ASN A 218 11.60 12.12 8.92
C ASN A 218 13.05 12.10 9.40
N ARG A 219 14.03 12.35 8.52
CA ARG A 219 15.48 12.41 8.82
C ARG A 219 15.98 11.15 9.54
N LYS A 220 15.44 9.99 9.16
CA LYS A 220 15.89 8.70 9.69
C LYS A 220 17.15 8.24 8.98
N SER A 221 18.04 7.58 9.72
CA SER A 221 19.25 6.97 9.19
C SER A 221 18.97 5.77 8.28
N GLY A 222 20.00 5.32 7.60
CA GLY A 222 19.95 4.13 6.76
C GLY A 222 19.39 4.38 5.35
N LEU A 223 19.38 3.31 4.58
CA LEU A 223 18.85 3.25 3.22
C LEU A 223 17.80 2.14 3.08
N VAL A 224 17.11 2.12 1.95
CA VAL A 224 16.15 1.07 1.60
C VAL A 224 16.66 0.33 0.38
N ILE A 225 16.58 -1.01 0.40
CA ILE A 225 16.84 -1.84 -0.78
C ILE A 225 15.55 -2.53 -1.20
N SER A 226 15.12 -2.28 -2.43
CA SER A 226 14.03 -2.98 -3.09
C SER A 226 14.58 -4.15 -3.88
N ASN A 227 14.43 -5.38 -3.38
CA ASN A 227 14.82 -6.60 -4.10
C ASN A 227 13.68 -7.05 -4.99
N ILE A 228 13.86 -6.94 -6.29
CA ILE A 228 12.88 -7.29 -7.32
C ILE A 228 13.54 -8.16 -8.39
N GLY A 229 12.78 -9.07 -8.98
CA GLY A 229 13.27 -9.89 -10.08
C GLY A 229 13.43 -9.07 -11.38
N ASP A 230 14.30 -9.52 -12.27
CA ASP A 230 14.51 -8.91 -13.58
C ASP A 230 13.21 -8.79 -14.42
N ALA A 231 12.33 -9.78 -14.36
CA ALA A 231 11.03 -9.74 -15.02
C ALA A 231 10.12 -8.60 -14.51
N SER A 232 10.35 -8.09 -13.29
CA SER A 232 9.59 -6.95 -12.73
C SER A 232 9.80 -5.66 -13.53
N MET A 233 10.84 -5.56 -14.34
CA MET A 233 11.04 -4.43 -15.25
C MET A 233 9.93 -4.30 -16.30
N GLY A 234 9.16 -5.36 -16.55
CA GLY A 234 7.97 -5.31 -17.39
C GLY A 234 6.74 -4.67 -16.73
N CYS A 235 6.76 -4.42 -15.41
CA CYS A 235 5.62 -3.91 -14.65
C CYS A 235 5.59 -2.38 -14.63
N GLY A 236 4.43 -1.78 -14.96
CA GLY A 236 4.23 -0.32 -14.91
C GLY A 236 4.63 0.31 -13.57
N PRO A 237 4.16 -0.21 -12.41
CA PRO A 237 4.51 0.32 -11.08
C PRO A 237 6.02 0.43 -10.83
N THR A 238 6.84 -0.49 -11.36
CA THR A 238 8.31 -0.40 -11.24
C THR A 238 8.87 0.85 -11.93
N TRP A 239 8.36 1.19 -13.13
CA TRP A 239 8.76 2.40 -13.84
C TRP A 239 8.26 3.66 -13.15
N GLU A 240 7.04 3.64 -12.68
CA GLU A 240 6.44 4.74 -11.92
C GLU A 240 7.24 5.02 -10.63
N ALA A 241 7.63 3.97 -9.90
CA ALA A 241 8.45 4.07 -8.69
C ALA A 241 9.83 4.67 -8.97
N MET A 242 10.51 4.20 -10.03
CA MET A 242 11.81 4.76 -10.43
C MET A 242 11.70 6.24 -10.84
N ASN A 243 10.65 6.60 -11.57
CA ASN A 243 10.37 7.99 -11.95
C ASN A 243 10.08 8.85 -10.70
N PHE A 244 9.22 8.38 -9.79
CA PHE A 244 8.91 9.06 -8.54
C PHE A 244 10.18 9.29 -7.70
N ALA A 245 10.98 8.23 -7.51
CA ALA A 245 12.21 8.31 -6.73
C ALA A 245 13.25 9.29 -7.33
N SER A 246 13.21 9.50 -8.65
CA SER A 246 14.15 10.34 -9.39
C SER A 246 13.66 11.76 -9.65
N MET A 247 12.53 12.18 -9.04
CA MET A 247 12.00 13.54 -9.23
C MET A 247 13.04 14.61 -8.92
N ARG A 248 13.27 15.52 -9.87
CA ARG A 248 14.25 16.61 -9.71
C ARG A 248 13.89 17.59 -8.58
N GLN A 249 12.61 17.67 -8.20
CA GLN A 249 12.20 18.52 -7.07
C GLN A 249 12.92 18.21 -5.76
N PHE A 250 13.33 16.97 -5.53
CA PHE A 250 14.11 16.59 -4.35
C PHE A 250 15.46 17.31 -4.25
N HIS A 251 16.05 17.67 -5.38
CA HIS A 251 17.32 18.38 -5.48
C HIS A 251 17.16 19.90 -5.64
N GLU A 252 16.09 20.35 -6.29
CA GLU A 252 15.96 21.71 -6.77
C GLU A 252 14.95 22.56 -6.00
N LEU A 253 13.84 21.95 -5.54
CA LEU A 253 12.71 22.70 -4.96
C LEU A 253 12.54 22.52 -3.45
N TRP A 254 13.01 21.39 -2.91
CA TRP A 254 12.91 21.17 -1.47
C TRP A 254 13.86 22.12 -0.70
N GLU A 255 13.53 22.37 0.55
CA GLU A 255 14.33 23.22 1.45
C GLU A 255 15.78 22.71 1.50
N GLU A 256 16.76 23.60 1.61
CA GLU A 256 18.19 23.27 1.52
C GLU A 256 18.59 22.11 2.44
N SER A 257 18.06 22.08 3.66
CA SER A 257 18.31 21.00 4.64
C SER A 257 17.69 19.65 4.25
N MET A 258 16.81 19.64 3.27
CA MET A 258 16.08 18.45 2.78
C MET A 258 16.46 18.07 1.36
N ARG A 259 17.38 18.80 0.71
CA ARG A 259 17.81 18.48 -0.66
C ARG A 259 18.57 17.17 -0.75
N GLY A 260 18.48 16.54 -1.90
CA GLY A 260 19.08 15.27 -2.23
C GLY A 260 18.07 14.22 -2.64
N GLY A 261 18.49 13.19 -3.35
CA GLY A 261 17.63 12.10 -3.80
C GLY A 261 17.17 11.18 -2.68
N LEU A 262 16.25 10.27 -2.99
CA LEU A 262 15.76 9.29 -2.03
C LEU A 262 16.85 8.26 -1.69
N PRO A 263 16.98 7.80 -0.43
CA PRO A 263 17.97 6.81 -0.01
C PRO A 263 17.51 5.38 -0.37
N ILE A 264 17.34 5.11 -1.68
CA ILE A 264 16.88 3.81 -2.18
C ILE A 264 17.82 3.22 -3.21
N ILE A 265 17.97 1.88 -3.14
CA ILE A 265 18.59 1.04 -4.16
C ILE A 265 17.52 0.12 -4.74
N PHE A 266 17.20 0.27 -6.01
CA PHE A 266 16.45 -0.72 -6.78
C PHE A 266 17.41 -1.82 -7.20
N ASN A 267 17.36 -2.97 -6.52
CA ASN A 267 18.22 -4.11 -6.78
C ASN A 267 17.47 -5.17 -7.59
N PHE A 268 17.76 -5.24 -8.88
CA PHE A 268 17.19 -6.26 -9.76
C PHE A 268 18.01 -7.54 -9.67
N MET A 269 17.45 -8.54 -8.99
CA MET A 269 17.99 -9.90 -8.88
C MET A 269 17.77 -10.62 -10.22
N ASN A 270 18.71 -10.42 -11.15
CA ASN A 270 18.60 -10.92 -12.51
C ASN A 270 19.07 -12.38 -12.60
N ASN A 271 18.11 -13.29 -12.67
CA ASN A 271 18.34 -14.73 -12.90
C ASN A 271 17.98 -15.17 -14.32
N PHE A 272 17.73 -14.24 -15.23
CA PHE A 272 17.42 -14.42 -16.66
C PHE A 272 16.08 -15.05 -16.98
N TYR A 273 15.23 -15.34 -15.97
CA TYR A 273 13.97 -16.01 -16.17
C TYR A 273 12.85 -15.36 -15.37
N GLY A 274 11.73 -15.13 -16.03
CA GLY A 274 10.45 -14.89 -15.37
C GLY A 274 9.91 -16.17 -14.72
N MET A 275 8.68 -16.52 -14.92
CA MET A 275 8.15 -17.81 -14.42
C MET A 275 8.75 -18.97 -15.23
N GLY A 276 8.61 -18.97 -16.54
CA GLY A 276 9.15 -19.99 -17.44
C GLY A 276 9.84 -19.42 -18.70
N GLY A 277 9.59 -18.15 -19.07
CA GLY A 277 10.23 -17.49 -20.21
C GLY A 277 11.52 -16.79 -19.83
N GLN A 278 12.46 -16.71 -20.78
CA GLN A 278 13.64 -15.86 -20.64
C GLN A 278 13.27 -14.40 -20.60
N THR A 279 13.98 -13.61 -19.79
CA THR A 279 13.82 -12.17 -19.75
C THR A 279 14.63 -11.51 -20.85
N ALA A 280 15.96 -11.48 -20.74
CA ALA A 280 16.81 -11.01 -21.83
C ALA A 280 16.72 -11.98 -23.04
N GLY A 281 16.45 -11.44 -24.20
CA GLY A 281 16.33 -12.21 -25.45
C GLY A 281 14.92 -12.66 -25.81
N GLU A 282 13.97 -12.65 -24.89
CA GLU A 282 12.57 -13.01 -25.18
C GLU A 282 11.58 -11.93 -24.74
N THR A 283 11.39 -11.74 -23.42
CA THR A 283 10.31 -10.88 -22.89
C THR A 283 10.76 -9.46 -22.54
N MET A 284 12.07 -9.23 -22.45
CA MET A 284 12.63 -7.91 -22.17
C MET A 284 13.22 -7.26 -23.41
N ALA A 285 13.05 -5.94 -23.51
CA ALA A 285 13.65 -5.11 -24.58
C ALA A 285 15.15 -4.83 -24.35
N PHE A 286 15.73 -5.26 -23.24
CA PHE A 286 17.11 -4.90 -22.84
C PHE A 286 18.01 -6.14 -22.80
N ASP A 287 19.21 -6.02 -23.35
CA ASP A 287 20.28 -7.01 -23.13
C ASP A 287 20.87 -6.87 -21.72
N TYR A 288 20.99 -5.63 -21.23
CA TYR A 288 21.48 -5.27 -19.91
C TYR A 288 20.45 -4.36 -19.24
N LEU A 289 19.80 -4.86 -18.20
CA LEU A 289 18.75 -4.13 -17.48
C LEU A 289 19.30 -2.82 -16.87
N ALA A 290 20.53 -2.83 -16.39
CA ALA A 290 21.18 -1.65 -15.81
C ALA A 290 21.20 -0.42 -16.75
N ARG A 291 21.10 -0.59 -18.08
CA ARG A 291 21.02 0.52 -19.04
C ARG A 291 19.83 1.44 -18.80
N VAL A 292 18.75 0.94 -18.23
CA VAL A 292 17.55 1.72 -17.92
C VAL A 292 17.89 2.88 -16.98
N GLY A 293 18.75 2.64 -15.99
CA GLY A 293 19.15 3.69 -15.04
C GLY A 293 19.91 4.85 -15.70
N ALA A 294 20.76 4.57 -16.68
CA ALA A 294 21.51 5.61 -17.40
C ALA A 294 20.61 6.55 -18.23
N GLY A 295 19.39 6.12 -18.55
CA GLY A 295 18.42 6.89 -19.35
C GLY A 295 17.51 7.79 -18.51
N VAL A 296 17.51 7.73 -17.19
CA VAL A 296 16.60 8.52 -16.34
C VAL A 296 17.03 9.99 -16.27
N ASN A 297 18.12 10.28 -15.60
CA ASN A 297 18.76 11.60 -15.61
C ASN A 297 20.21 11.48 -15.11
N PRO A 298 21.07 12.50 -15.34
CA PRO A 298 22.49 12.44 -14.94
C PRO A 298 22.75 12.48 -13.43
N GLN A 299 21.76 12.86 -12.61
CA GLN A 299 21.91 13.09 -11.17
C GLN A 299 21.37 11.94 -10.31
N SER A 300 20.73 10.94 -10.94
CA SER A 300 20.09 9.85 -10.22
C SER A 300 20.26 8.51 -10.95
N MET A 301 19.85 7.44 -10.30
CA MET A 301 19.89 6.08 -10.84
C MET A 301 21.29 5.64 -11.28
N HIS A 302 22.32 6.01 -10.53
CA HIS A 302 23.73 5.64 -10.77
C HIS A 302 23.91 4.13 -10.92
N ALA A 303 23.51 3.63 -12.08
CA ALA A 303 23.34 2.22 -12.37
C ALA A 303 24.67 1.45 -12.43
N GLU A 304 24.60 0.17 -12.06
CA GLU A 304 25.73 -0.76 -12.18
C GLU A 304 25.22 -2.19 -12.35
N ARG A 305 25.95 -3.00 -13.12
CA ARG A 305 25.73 -4.44 -13.19
C ARG A 305 26.83 -5.16 -12.42
N VAL A 306 26.44 -6.07 -11.50
CA VAL A 306 27.32 -6.69 -10.52
C VAL A 306 27.28 -8.21 -10.63
N ASP A 307 28.43 -8.87 -10.50
CA ASP A 307 28.53 -10.31 -10.33
C ASP A 307 27.95 -10.72 -8.96
N GLY A 308 26.73 -11.23 -8.96
CA GLY A 308 26.01 -11.70 -7.77
C GLY A 308 26.42 -13.09 -7.30
N TYR A 309 27.31 -13.78 -8.01
CA TYR A 309 27.95 -15.03 -7.58
C TYR A 309 29.14 -14.82 -6.64
N ASN A 310 29.67 -13.60 -6.61
CA ASN A 310 30.70 -13.21 -5.67
C ASN A 310 30.10 -12.30 -4.56
N PRO A 311 29.99 -12.79 -3.31
CA PRO A 311 29.39 -12.02 -2.23
C PRO A 311 30.17 -10.73 -1.90
N LEU A 312 31.51 -10.73 -2.10
CA LEU A 312 32.33 -9.55 -1.86
C LEU A 312 32.17 -8.49 -2.96
N ALA A 313 31.90 -8.92 -4.20
CA ALA A 313 31.58 -8.00 -5.29
C ALA A 313 30.26 -7.26 -5.04
N VAL A 314 29.26 -7.98 -4.53
CA VAL A 314 27.97 -7.38 -4.15
C VAL A 314 28.14 -6.43 -2.95
N ALA A 315 28.88 -6.85 -1.92
CA ALA A 315 29.19 -6.01 -0.76
C ALA A 315 29.92 -4.72 -1.15
N ASP A 316 30.91 -4.81 -2.04
CA ASP A 316 31.65 -3.64 -2.56
C ASP A 316 30.73 -2.68 -3.33
N ALA A 317 29.85 -3.21 -4.19
CA ALA A 317 28.89 -2.39 -4.91
C ALA A 317 27.94 -1.66 -3.92
N ILE A 318 27.36 -2.36 -2.94
CA ILE A 318 26.53 -1.75 -1.90
C ILE A 318 27.29 -0.65 -1.15
N ARG A 319 28.55 -0.91 -0.76
CA ARG A 319 29.41 0.08 -0.09
C ARG A 319 29.57 1.35 -0.93
N ARG A 320 29.94 1.21 -2.21
CA ARG A 320 30.11 2.35 -3.12
C ARG A 320 28.81 3.12 -3.34
N LYS A 321 27.67 2.41 -3.52
CA LYS A 321 26.37 3.04 -3.72
C LYS A 321 25.84 3.71 -2.46
N ARG A 322 26.14 3.15 -1.28
CA ARG A 322 25.83 3.79 0.01
C ARG A 322 26.52 5.15 0.14
N GLU A 323 27.78 5.28 -0.32
CA GLU A 323 28.49 6.55 -0.30
C GLU A 323 27.85 7.61 -1.23
N LEU A 324 27.28 7.21 -2.36
CA LEU A 324 26.51 8.12 -3.22
C LEU A 324 25.21 8.56 -2.52
N ILE A 325 24.49 7.62 -1.89
CA ILE A 325 23.28 7.93 -1.13
C ILE A 325 23.58 8.92 0.02
N LYS A 326 24.67 8.73 0.77
CA LYS A 326 25.08 9.66 1.84
C LYS A 326 25.37 11.07 1.32
N LYS A 327 25.79 11.22 0.08
CA LYS A 327 25.97 12.51 -0.59
C LYS A 327 24.66 13.10 -1.13
N GLY A 328 23.53 12.40 -0.97
CA GLY A 328 22.25 12.78 -1.53
C GLY A 328 22.08 12.51 -3.02
N GLU A 329 22.90 11.64 -3.59
CA GLU A 329 22.91 11.28 -5.02
C GLU A 329 22.07 10.03 -5.33
N GLY A 330 21.10 9.65 -4.45
CA GLY A 330 20.11 8.59 -4.76
C GLY A 330 19.05 9.08 -5.78
N PRO A 331 18.18 8.20 -6.26
CA PRO A 331 18.17 6.73 -6.12
C PRO A 331 19.27 6.03 -6.93
N ILE A 332 19.45 4.72 -6.65
CA ILE A 332 20.42 3.85 -7.31
C ILE A 332 19.69 2.69 -8.00
N LEU A 333 20.23 2.20 -9.11
CA LEU A 333 19.83 0.94 -9.72
C LEU A 333 21.01 -0.05 -9.73
N LEU A 334 20.79 -1.23 -9.18
CA LEU A 334 21.71 -2.36 -9.34
C LEU A 334 21.04 -3.48 -10.15
N GLU A 335 21.80 -4.05 -11.09
CA GLU A 335 21.48 -5.32 -11.75
C GLU A 335 22.44 -6.37 -11.19
N THR A 336 21.97 -7.17 -10.23
CA THR A 336 22.74 -8.22 -9.57
C THR A 336 22.52 -9.54 -10.29
N ILE A 337 23.57 -10.03 -10.99
CA ILE A 337 23.50 -11.27 -11.76
C ILE A 337 23.51 -12.46 -10.83
N THR A 338 22.51 -13.29 -10.95
CA THR A 338 22.36 -14.50 -10.15
C THR A 338 21.71 -15.61 -11.00
N TYR A 339 21.48 -16.79 -10.42
CA TYR A 339 20.80 -17.88 -11.11
C TYR A 339 20.11 -18.80 -10.09
N ARG A 340 18.92 -19.26 -10.40
CA ARG A 340 18.22 -20.25 -9.57
C ARG A 340 18.50 -21.67 -10.06
N PHE A 341 18.97 -22.56 -9.17
CA PHE A 341 19.26 -23.96 -9.52
C PHE A 341 17.96 -24.79 -9.62
N SER A 342 16.96 -24.46 -8.82
CA SER A 342 15.62 -25.04 -8.90
C SER A 342 14.80 -24.38 -10.02
N GLY A 343 13.63 -24.94 -10.36
CA GLY A 343 12.62 -24.30 -11.20
C GLY A 343 12.03 -23.03 -10.59
N HIS A 344 10.95 -22.53 -11.16
CA HIS A 344 10.19 -21.41 -10.61
C HIS A 344 9.66 -21.75 -9.20
N SER A 345 9.20 -22.99 -9.02
CA SER A 345 8.80 -23.60 -7.74
C SER A 345 9.40 -25.00 -7.63
N PRO A 346 9.34 -25.66 -6.44
CA PRO A 346 9.86 -27.02 -6.26
C PRO A 346 9.22 -28.08 -7.18
N SER A 347 7.99 -27.85 -7.62
CA SER A 347 7.28 -28.75 -8.53
C SER A 347 7.52 -28.47 -10.02
N ASP A 348 8.26 -27.40 -10.34
CA ASP A 348 8.56 -27.01 -11.71
C ASP A 348 9.71 -27.86 -12.28
N ALA A 349 9.40 -28.61 -13.33
CA ALA A 349 10.38 -29.47 -14.01
C ALA A 349 11.44 -28.71 -14.82
N SER A 350 11.36 -27.38 -14.91
CA SER A 350 12.30 -26.51 -15.63
C SER A 350 12.51 -26.89 -17.12
N SER A 351 11.49 -27.42 -17.79
CA SER A 351 11.56 -27.85 -19.18
C SER A 351 11.88 -26.75 -20.20
N TYR A 352 11.83 -25.50 -19.79
CA TYR A 352 12.19 -24.31 -20.57
C TYR A 352 13.69 -23.98 -20.52
N ARG A 353 14.50 -24.75 -19.77
CA ARG A 353 15.95 -24.62 -19.66
C ARG A 353 16.63 -25.89 -20.12
N ILE A 354 17.76 -25.76 -20.78
CA ILE A 354 18.60 -26.91 -21.11
C ILE A 354 19.45 -27.34 -19.92
N LYS A 355 19.70 -28.62 -19.81
CA LYS A 355 20.45 -29.19 -18.68
C LYS A 355 21.87 -28.64 -18.59
N GLU A 356 22.52 -28.46 -19.72
CA GLU A 356 23.89 -27.96 -19.86
C GLU A 356 24.02 -26.53 -19.31
N GLU A 357 22.99 -25.69 -19.44
CA GLU A 357 22.97 -24.35 -18.87
C GLU A 357 22.94 -24.41 -17.34
N ILE A 358 22.06 -25.26 -16.77
CA ILE A 358 21.97 -25.43 -15.32
C ILE A 358 23.28 -25.98 -14.76
N GLU A 359 23.89 -26.99 -15.40
CA GLU A 359 25.16 -27.60 -14.99
C GLU A 359 26.30 -26.58 -15.08
N ALA A 360 26.30 -25.73 -16.12
CA ALA A 360 27.29 -24.66 -16.23
C ALA A 360 27.20 -23.69 -15.03
N TRP A 361 26.01 -23.21 -14.67
CA TRP A 361 25.85 -22.35 -13.52
C TRP A 361 26.19 -23.05 -12.18
N GLN A 362 25.84 -24.33 -12.03
CA GLN A 362 26.18 -25.13 -10.85
C GLN A 362 27.68 -25.34 -10.71
N SER A 363 28.46 -25.38 -11.82
CA SER A 363 29.90 -25.45 -11.75
C SER A 363 30.57 -24.22 -11.12
N PHE A 364 29.88 -23.09 -11.10
CA PHE A 364 30.23 -21.85 -10.43
C PHE A 364 29.54 -21.65 -9.07
N ASP A 365 28.99 -22.73 -8.48
CA ASP A 365 28.27 -22.62 -7.20
C ASP A 365 29.00 -21.68 -6.22
N PRO A 366 28.37 -20.57 -5.78
CA PRO A 366 29.03 -19.54 -5.01
C PRO A 366 29.55 -20.03 -3.66
N ILE A 367 28.87 -20.98 -3.03
CA ILE A 367 29.29 -21.57 -1.76
C ILE A 367 30.62 -22.32 -1.92
N ASN A 368 30.72 -23.14 -2.96
CA ASN A 368 31.94 -23.92 -3.23
C ASN A 368 33.07 -23.03 -3.69
N SER A 369 32.77 -22.02 -4.49
CA SER A 369 33.80 -21.07 -4.99
C SER A 369 34.34 -20.23 -3.84
N TYR A 370 33.51 -19.69 -2.98
CA TYR A 370 33.91 -18.89 -1.84
C TYR A 370 34.66 -19.73 -0.77
N ALA A 371 34.24 -20.99 -0.53
CA ALA A 371 34.95 -21.90 0.36
C ALA A 371 36.40 -22.15 -0.11
N ARG A 372 36.62 -22.28 -1.44
CA ARG A 372 37.97 -22.40 -2.00
C ARG A 372 38.80 -21.15 -1.75
N GLU A 373 38.25 -19.97 -2.00
CA GLU A 373 38.97 -18.70 -1.72
C GLU A 373 39.33 -18.55 -0.24
N LEU A 374 38.41 -18.94 0.68
CA LEU A 374 38.69 -18.95 2.13
C LEU A 374 39.79 -19.96 2.50
N SER A 375 39.83 -21.11 1.82
CA SER A 375 40.87 -22.14 2.06
C SER A 375 42.22 -21.66 1.51
N ASP A 376 42.27 -21.07 0.34
CA ASP A 376 43.45 -20.50 -0.27
C ASP A 376 44.03 -19.33 0.56
N ALA A 377 43.13 -18.56 1.23
CA ALA A 377 43.50 -17.51 2.17
C ALA A 377 43.87 -18.02 3.59
N GLY A 378 43.86 -19.34 3.81
CA GLY A 378 44.19 -19.98 5.09
C GLY A 378 43.16 -19.76 6.21
N ILE A 379 41.94 -19.40 5.88
CA ILE A 379 40.85 -19.12 6.86
C ILE A 379 40.03 -20.38 7.15
N LEU A 380 39.89 -21.28 6.17
CA LEU A 380 39.02 -22.44 6.22
C LEU A 380 39.81 -23.70 5.78
N ASN A 381 39.47 -24.86 6.36
CA ASN A 381 40.00 -26.15 5.93
C ASN A 381 38.85 -27.18 5.80
N GLU A 382 39.13 -28.36 5.23
CA GLU A 382 38.10 -29.39 4.96
C GLU A 382 37.37 -29.86 6.20
N GLN A 383 38.06 -30.00 7.35
CA GLN A 383 37.44 -30.41 8.61
C GLN A 383 36.46 -29.32 9.10
N ALA A 384 36.85 -28.06 9.01
CA ALA A 384 36.01 -26.92 9.38
C ALA A 384 34.80 -26.76 8.44
N ILE A 385 34.94 -27.06 7.17
CA ILE A 385 33.84 -27.11 6.18
C ILE A 385 32.84 -28.17 6.62
N ALA A 386 33.30 -29.38 6.90
CA ALA A 386 32.42 -30.49 7.32
C ALA A 386 31.69 -30.21 8.64
N SER A 387 32.37 -29.63 9.65
CA SER A 387 31.79 -29.23 10.94
C SER A 387 30.65 -28.23 10.75
N ARG A 388 30.88 -27.13 10.01
CA ARG A 388 29.87 -26.09 9.76
C ARG A 388 28.65 -26.59 9.01
N LYS A 389 28.84 -27.46 8.02
CA LYS A 389 27.71 -28.11 7.33
C LYS A 389 26.86 -28.92 8.31
N SER A 390 27.49 -29.69 9.19
CA SER A 390 26.77 -30.49 10.19
C SER A 390 26.05 -29.61 11.22
N GLU A 391 26.67 -28.53 11.66
CA GLU A 391 26.08 -27.56 12.60
C GLU A 391 24.83 -26.87 12.00
N VAL A 392 24.89 -26.49 10.72
CA VAL A 392 23.76 -25.86 10.02
C VAL A 392 22.60 -26.85 9.86
N VAL A 393 22.87 -28.10 9.46
CA VAL A 393 21.85 -29.15 9.38
C VAL A 393 21.20 -29.41 10.75
N ALA A 394 21.99 -29.46 11.81
CA ALA A 394 21.46 -29.65 13.17
C ALA A 394 20.56 -28.49 13.62
N ALA A 395 20.99 -27.24 13.38
CA ALA A 395 20.21 -26.05 13.68
C ALA A 395 18.89 -26.02 12.87
N MET A 396 18.96 -26.39 11.59
CA MET A 396 17.77 -26.46 10.72
C MET A 396 16.80 -27.54 11.18
N THR A 397 17.30 -28.75 11.49
CA THR A 397 16.49 -29.86 12.00
C THR A 397 15.77 -29.49 13.31
N LYS A 398 16.45 -28.77 14.20
CA LYS A 398 15.86 -28.26 15.45
C LYS A 398 14.72 -27.26 15.15
N ALA A 399 14.99 -26.23 14.36
CA ALA A 399 14.00 -25.21 14.01
C ALA A 399 12.79 -25.82 13.28
N PHE A 400 13.04 -26.74 12.35
CA PHE A 400 12.01 -27.43 11.62
C PHE A 400 11.15 -28.32 12.54
N GLY A 401 11.75 -29.10 13.45
CA GLY A 401 11.02 -29.91 14.43
C GLY A 401 10.09 -29.06 15.29
N LEU A 402 10.57 -27.92 15.80
CA LEU A 402 9.75 -26.98 16.59
C LEU A 402 8.59 -26.40 15.78
N ALA A 403 8.83 -25.97 14.52
CA ALA A 403 7.81 -25.33 13.70
C ALA A 403 6.78 -26.31 13.13
N SER A 404 7.15 -27.58 12.90
CA SER A 404 6.25 -28.61 12.39
C SER A 404 5.30 -29.18 13.44
N ASP A 405 5.70 -29.17 14.72
CA ASP A 405 4.92 -29.69 15.84
C ASP A 405 3.78 -28.74 16.22
N LEU A 406 2.53 -29.20 16.10
CA LEU A 406 1.34 -28.40 16.40
C LEU A 406 1.09 -28.21 17.91
N GLU A 407 1.70 -29.00 18.79
CA GLU A 407 1.61 -28.80 20.25
C GLU A 407 2.54 -27.66 20.68
N VAL A 408 3.69 -27.51 20.01
CA VAL A 408 4.67 -26.45 20.24
C VAL A 408 4.28 -25.17 19.50
N SER A 409 3.86 -25.31 18.26
CA SER A 409 3.59 -24.24 17.31
C SER A 409 2.17 -24.37 16.74
N PRO A 410 1.14 -23.95 17.49
CA PRO A 410 -0.25 -24.06 17.07
C PRO A 410 -0.57 -23.11 15.89
N ARG A 411 -1.66 -23.39 15.18
CA ARG A 411 -2.22 -22.49 14.19
C ARG A 411 -2.97 -21.35 14.87
N LEU A 412 -2.97 -20.18 14.24
CA LEU A 412 -3.82 -19.09 14.68
C LEU A 412 -5.30 -19.51 14.60
N PRO A 413 -6.07 -19.42 15.71
CA PRO A 413 -7.50 -19.73 15.71
C PRO A 413 -8.28 -18.81 14.76
N SER A 414 -9.20 -19.39 13.98
CA SER A 414 -9.94 -18.66 12.94
C SER A 414 -10.77 -17.48 13.50
N GLU A 415 -11.28 -17.60 14.71
CA GLU A 415 -12.02 -16.55 15.39
C GLU A 415 -11.17 -15.30 15.71
N LYS A 416 -9.84 -15.42 15.78
CA LYS A 416 -8.93 -14.29 15.97
C LYS A 416 -8.60 -13.55 14.68
N ILE A 417 -8.71 -14.22 13.51
CA ILE A 417 -8.29 -13.66 12.22
C ILE A 417 -9.07 -12.40 11.88
N ALA A 418 -10.40 -12.42 12.03
CA ALA A 418 -11.25 -11.26 11.74
C ALA A 418 -10.87 -10.03 12.57
N GLY A 419 -10.47 -10.23 13.83
CA GLY A 419 -10.02 -9.16 14.72
C GLY A 419 -8.65 -8.57 14.34
N LEU A 420 -7.89 -9.23 13.47
CA LEU A 420 -6.59 -8.78 12.96
C LEU A 420 -6.68 -8.11 11.58
N MET A 421 -7.88 -7.87 11.06
CA MET A 421 -8.06 -7.17 9.80
C MET A 421 -7.73 -5.68 9.90
N PHE A 422 -8.08 -5.06 11.03
CA PHE A 422 -7.82 -3.64 11.33
C PHE A 422 -7.17 -3.50 12.70
N SER A 423 -6.21 -2.60 12.83
CA SER A 423 -5.63 -2.26 14.14
C SER A 423 -6.58 -1.37 14.95
N SER A 424 -7.39 -0.57 14.29
CA SER A 424 -8.42 0.33 14.84
C SER A 424 -7.90 1.21 16.00
N ARG A 425 -6.63 1.58 15.94
CA ARG A 425 -6.00 2.46 16.92
C ARG A 425 -6.28 3.92 16.56
N LYS A 426 -6.36 4.74 17.60
CA LYS A 426 -6.40 6.19 17.44
C LYS A 426 -5.05 6.76 17.83
N ARG A 427 -4.47 7.56 16.92
CA ARG A 427 -3.19 8.24 17.14
C ARG A 427 -3.29 9.69 16.71
N GLU A 428 -3.06 10.59 17.63
CA GLU A 428 -2.98 12.02 17.30
C GLU A 428 -1.72 12.31 16.47
N SER A 429 -0.60 11.74 16.87
CA SER A 429 0.69 11.86 16.20
C SER A 429 1.40 10.50 16.16
N TYR A 430 2.17 10.25 15.10
CA TYR A 430 3.09 9.11 14.98
C TYR A 430 4.50 9.43 15.51
N ASP A 431 4.79 10.69 15.79
CA ASP A 431 6.04 11.13 16.43
C ASP A 431 5.71 12.31 17.36
N PRO A 432 5.18 12.02 18.58
CA PRO A 432 4.72 13.04 19.50
C PRO A 432 5.84 13.89 20.12
N ASP A 433 7.08 13.40 20.02
CA ASP A 433 8.25 14.10 20.58
C ASP A 433 8.80 15.16 19.62
N ARG A 434 8.41 15.12 18.36
CA ARG A 434 8.80 16.07 17.33
C ARG A 434 7.70 17.09 17.06
N LYS A 435 8.07 18.35 16.97
CA LYS A 435 7.12 19.40 16.55
C LYS A 435 6.93 19.39 15.04
N PRO A 436 5.68 19.55 14.57
CA PRO A 436 5.43 19.73 13.13
C PRO A 436 6.14 20.94 12.56
N GLU A 437 6.74 20.77 11.38
CA GLU A 437 7.39 21.86 10.64
C GLU A 437 6.35 22.64 9.85
N LEU A 438 6.19 23.92 10.18
CA LEU A 438 5.26 24.82 9.53
C LEU A 438 6.00 26.10 9.10
N LEU A 439 5.61 26.67 7.96
CA LEU A 439 6.11 27.94 7.44
C LEU A 439 5.34 29.14 8.03
N LEU A 440 4.04 28.95 8.29
CA LEU A 440 3.15 29.95 8.92
C LEU A 440 2.34 29.28 10.03
N ALA A 441 2.08 30.02 11.09
CA ALA A 441 1.11 29.62 12.11
C ALA A 441 -0.33 29.60 11.55
N HIS A 442 -1.23 28.91 12.22
CA HIS A 442 -2.64 28.78 11.80
C HIS A 442 -3.29 30.15 11.54
N GLU A 443 -3.10 31.07 12.47
CA GLU A 443 -3.71 32.40 12.43
C GLU A 443 -3.12 33.29 11.34
N GLU A 444 -1.95 32.96 10.82
CA GLU A 444 -1.26 33.70 9.76
C GLU A 444 -1.60 33.14 8.37
N ASN A 445 -2.19 31.93 8.28
CA ASN A 445 -2.57 31.32 7.01
C ASN A 445 -3.68 32.13 6.32
N PRO A 446 -3.48 32.62 5.09
CA PRO A 446 -4.44 33.48 4.39
C PRO A 446 -5.81 32.83 4.19
N ARG A 447 -5.85 31.49 3.92
CA ARG A 447 -7.12 30.79 3.76
C ARG A 447 -7.83 30.59 5.09
N ALA A 448 -7.13 30.23 6.15
CA ALA A 448 -7.72 30.11 7.49
C ALA A 448 -8.35 31.46 7.93
N GLN A 449 -7.65 32.59 7.72
CA GLN A 449 -8.18 33.93 7.97
C GLN A 449 -9.43 34.25 7.13
N ALA A 450 -9.45 33.81 5.87
CA ALA A 450 -10.62 34.00 4.98
C ALA A 450 -11.80 33.15 5.44
N LEU A 451 -11.56 31.91 5.88
CA LEU A 451 -12.59 30.98 6.37
C LEU A 451 -13.19 31.45 7.70
N ALA A 452 -12.41 32.07 8.57
CA ALA A 452 -12.91 32.63 9.83
C ALA A 452 -13.98 33.73 9.62
N LYS A 453 -14.06 34.31 8.40
CA LYS A 453 -15.04 35.34 8.03
C LYS A 453 -16.28 34.77 7.32
N LYS A 454 -16.28 33.49 6.97
CA LYS A 454 -17.42 32.84 6.31
C LYS A 454 -18.49 32.40 7.30
N SER A 455 -19.75 32.38 6.85
CA SER A 455 -20.81 31.73 7.59
C SER A 455 -20.62 30.21 7.61
N ARG A 456 -20.60 29.63 8.78
CA ARG A 456 -20.52 28.18 8.95
C ARG A 456 -21.86 27.46 8.88
N ALA A 457 -22.98 28.23 8.89
CA ALA A 457 -24.31 27.79 8.55
C ALA A 457 -24.60 28.06 7.07
N GLY A 458 -25.19 27.10 6.37
CA GLY A 458 -25.61 27.25 4.97
C GLY A 458 -26.92 28.00 4.81
N VAL A 459 -27.74 28.04 5.89
CA VAL A 459 -29.04 28.74 5.95
C VAL A 459 -29.08 29.64 7.18
N ILE A 460 -29.50 30.90 7.02
CA ILE A 460 -29.71 31.86 8.10
C ILE A 460 -31.12 32.44 7.90
N ASP A 461 -31.95 32.40 8.96
CA ASP A 461 -33.37 32.87 8.94
C ASP A 461 -34.17 32.29 7.77
N GLY A 462 -33.98 30.99 7.46
CA GLY A 462 -34.66 30.29 6.40
C GLY A 462 -34.17 30.65 4.98
N LYS A 463 -33.13 31.44 4.84
CA LYS A 463 -32.58 31.84 3.52
C LYS A 463 -31.19 31.25 3.31
N PRO A 464 -30.91 30.67 2.12
CA PRO A 464 -29.58 30.17 1.79
C PRO A 464 -28.53 31.29 1.83
N VAL A 465 -27.37 31.02 2.45
CA VAL A 465 -26.22 31.90 2.40
C VAL A 465 -25.60 31.83 1.01
N SER A 466 -25.18 32.97 0.47
CA SER A 466 -24.57 32.98 -0.88
C SER A 466 -23.27 32.17 -0.94
N LYS A 467 -23.04 31.49 -2.06
CA LYS A 467 -21.91 30.61 -2.32
C LYS A 467 -20.54 31.18 -1.88
N ASN A 468 -20.31 32.46 -2.09
CA ASN A 468 -19.03 33.12 -1.76
C ASN A 468 -18.86 33.48 -0.28
N LYS A 469 -19.94 33.43 0.51
CA LYS A 469 -19.97 33.79 1.94
C LYS A 469 -20.14 32.58 2.87
N VAL A 470 -20.48 31.43 2.32
CA VAL A 470 -20.70 30.19 3.10
C VAL A 470 -19.40 29.38 3.17
N PHE A 471 -19.18 28.74 4.31
CA PHE A 471 -18.18 27.69 4.48
C PHE A 471 -18.60 26.45 3.69
N GLN A 472 -17.74 25.97 2.82
CA GLN A 472 -18.05 24.96 1.81
C GLN A 472 -17.45 23.60 2.16
N TYR A 473 -17.91 22.55 1.48
CA TYR A 473 -17.38 21.20 1.60
C TYR A 473 -15.84 21.14 1.39
N ARG A 474 -15.31 21.81 0.36
CA ARG A 474 -13.84 21.90 0.15
C ARG A 474 -13.09 22.64 1.25
N ASP A 475 -13.76 23.57 1.95
CA ASP A 475 -13.19 24.27 3.08
C ASP A 475 -13.09 23.34 4.31
N ALA A 476 -14.05 22.41 4.44
CA ALA A 476 -14.05 21.35 5.46
C ALA A 476 -12.85 20.41 5.30
N ILE A 477 -12.56 19.97 4.06
CA ILE A 477 -11.37 19.16 3.74
C ILE A 477 -10.08 19.92 4.10
N PHE A 478 -10.00 21.20 3.72
CA PHE A 478 -8.84 22.02 4.03
C PHE A 478 -8.59 22.13 5.53
N GLU A 479 -9.63 22.45 6.34
CA GLU A 479 -9.47 22.60 7.79
C GLU A 479 -9.04 21.30 8.47
N ALA A 480 -9.63 20.16 8.08
CA ALA A 480 -9.26 18.86 8.63
C ALA A 480 -7.80 18.50 8.28
N ALA A 481 -7.39 18.72 7.03
CA ALA A 481 -6.02 18.49 6.61
C ALA A 481 -5.02 19.40 7.34
N LEU A 482 -5.29 20.71 7.40
CA LEU A 482 -4.42 21.68 8.07
C LEU A 482 -4.22 21.32 9.55
N HIS A 483 -5.32 21.03 10.27
CA HIS A 483 -5.25 20.62 11.67
C HIS A 483 -4.31 19.41 11.87
N ARG A 484 -4.42 18.38 11.00
CA ARG A 484 -3.54 17.21 11.12
C ARG A 484 -2.09 17.53 10.80
N PHE A 485 -1.82 18.39 9.85
CA PHE A 485 -0.46 18.88 9.60
C PHE A 485 0.13 19.67 10.78
N GLU A 486 -0.71 20.35 11.55
CA GLU A 486 -0.32 21.10 12.74
C GLU A 486 -0.08 20.21 13.97
N THR A 487 -0.58 18.96 13.98
CA THR A 487 -0.51 18.05 15.13
C THR A 487 0.38 16.83 14.91
N ASP A 488 0.61 16.39 13.66
CA ASP A 488 1.42 15.23 13.33
C ASP A 488 2.61 15.60 12.43
N PRO A 489 3.84 15.60 12.93
CA PRO A 489 5.03 15.93 12.14
C PRO A 489 5.37 14.92 11.06
N THR A 490 4.83 13.70 11.12
CA THR A 490 5.06 12.67 10.12
C THR A 490 4.15 12.80 8.92
N MET A 491 3.05 13.57 9.02
CA MET A 491 2.08 13.68 7.94
C MET A 491 2.65 14.32 6.69
N VAL A 492 2.46 13.62 5.57
CA VAL A 492 2.71 14.13 4.22
C VAL A 492 1.43 14.07 3.39
N ALA A 493 1.32 14.97 2.42
CA ALA A 493 0.30 14.90 1.38
C ALA A 493 0.92 15.10 0.00
N TYR A 494 0.47 14.30 -0.95
CA TYR A 494 0.88 14.42 -2.34
C TYR A 494 -0.14 13.76 -3.30
N GLY A 495 0.03 14.05 -4.55
CA GLY A 495 -0.76 13.63 -5.68
C GLY A 495 -0.49 14.57 -6.83
N GLU A 496 -1.30 14.47 -7.89
CA GLU A 496 -1.15 15.32 -9.06
C GLU A 496 -1.56 16.75 -8.75
N GLU A 497 -0.65 17.72 -8.99
CA GLU A 497 -0.89 19.17 -8.80
C GLU A 497 -1.39 19.58 -7.40
N ASN A 498 -1.05 18.79 -6.35
CA ASN A 498 -1.56 19.03 -4.99
C ASN A 498 -0.99 20.29 -4.36
N ARG A 499 0.29 20.61 -4.63
CA ARG A 499 0.95 21.74 -3.97
C ARG A 499 0.49 23.09 -4.54
N ASP A 500 0.94 23.46 -5.72
CA ASP A 500 0.80 24.83 -6.22
C ASP A 500 -0.61 25.16 -6.72
N TRP A 501 -1.25 24.20 -7.32
CA TRP A 501 -2.62 24.36 -7.82
C TRP A 501 -3.67 24.06 -6.75
N GLY A 502 -3.29 23.27 -5.76
CA GLY A 502 -4.15 22.90 -4.62
C GLY A 502 -5.01 21.68 -4.86
N GLY A 503 -4.57 20.77 -5.73
CA GLY A 503 -5.33 19.62 -6.21
C GLY A 503 -6.37 19.99 -7.25
N ALA A 504 -6.96 19.01 -7.91
CA ALA A 504 -7.91 19.19 -9.01
C ALA A 504 -9.11 20.08 -8.63
N PHE A 505 -9.55 20.03 -7.38
CA PHE A 505 -10.75 20.70 -6.88
C PHE A 505 -10.46 21.77 -5.83
N ALA A 506 -9.20 22.23 -5.75
CA ALA A 506 -8.75 23.29 -4.85
C ALA A 506 -8.98 23.01 -3.35
N CYS A 507 -9.02 21.74 -2.96
CA CYS A 507 -9.14 21.35 -1.55
C CYS A 507 -7.88 21.73 -0.76
N TYR A 508 -6.70 21.59 -1.37
CA TYR A 508 -5.39 21.90 -0.76
C TYR A 508 -4.93 23.36 -0.98
N ARG A 509 -5.67 24.18 -1.72
CA ARG A 509 -5.30 25.58 -1.89
C ARG A 509 -5.19 26.27 -0.54
N GLY A 510 -4.08 26.93 -0.26
CA GLY A 510 -3.78 27.57 1.01
C GLY A 510 -2.90 26.75 1.94
N LEU A 511 -2.72 25.45 1.69
CA LEU A 511 -1.76 24.64 2.46
C LEU A 511 -0.31 24.93 2.08
N THR A 512 -0.06 25.33 0.83
CA THR A 512 1.29 25.66 0.31
C THR A 512 1.97 26.76 1.11
N GLU A 513 1.20 27.72 1.63
CA GLU A 513 1.70 28.83 2.42
C GLU A 513 2.17 28.39 3.81
N SER A 514 1.55 27.36 4.39
CA SER A 514 1.89 26.86 5.72
C SER A 514 2.84 25.67 5.72
N LEU A 515 3.01 24.97 4.58
CA LEU A 515 3.74 23.71 4.56
C LEU A 515 5.02 23.78 3.73
N PRO A 516 6.15 23.31 4.27
CA PRO A 516 7.36 23.10 3.48
C PRO A 516 7.17 22.04 2.40
N TYR A 517 8.06 22.02 1.40
CA TYR A 517 7.95 21.12 0.25
C TYR A 517 7.92 19.64 0.64
N HIS A 518 8.70 19.23 1.62
CA HIS A 518 8.79 17.84 2.03
C HIS A 518 7.51 17.30 2.72
N ARG A 519 6.57 18.19 3.09
CA ARG A 519 5.29 17.80 3.69
C ARG A 519 4.10 17.85 2.73
N LEU A 520 4.19 18.74 1.72
CA LEU A 520 3.19 18.83 0.65
C LEU A 520 3.91 19.03 -0.68
N PHE A 521 3.79 18.11 -1.61
CA PHE A 521 4.45 18.15 -2.91
C PHE A 521 3.62 17.54 -4.03
N ASN A 522 4.01 17.79 -5.29
CA ASN A 522 3.39 17.18 -6.45
C ASN A 522 4.06 15.84 -6.76
N SER A 523 3.27 14.82 -7.03
CA SER A 523 3.73 13.57 -7.63
C SER A 523 3.84 13.68 -9.16
N PRO A 524 4.53 12.75 -9.82
CA PRO A 524 4.29 12.50 -11.24
C PRO A 524 2.85 12.04 -11.47
N ILE A 525 2.39 12.05 -12.70
CA ILE A 525 1.16 11.34 -13.10
C ILE A 525 1.48 9.85 -13.11
N SER A 526 1.24 9.19 -12.00
CA SER A 526 1.65 7.81 -11.71
C SER A 526 0.81 7.26 -10.56
N GLU A 527 -0.40 6.85 -10.85
CA GLU A 527 -1.39 6.52 -9.81
C GLU A 527 -0.96 5.32 -8.96
N ALA A 528 -0.29 4.33 -9.57
CA ALA A 528 0.25 3.20 -8.82
C ALA A 528 1.33 3.68 -7.83
N ALA A 529 2.29 4.49 -8.26
CA ALA A 529 3.31 5.04 -7.36
C ALA A 529 2.74 5.98 -6.30
N ILE A 530 1.67 6.74 -6.59
CA ILE A 530 1.00 7.57 -5.58
C ILE A 530 0.51 6.72 -4.42
N VAL A 531 -0.20 5.63 -4.71
CA VAL A 531 -0.78 4.76 -3.67
C VAL A 531 0.27 3.84 -3.06
N GLY A 532 1.13 3.22 -3.87
CA GLY A 532 2.16 2.29 -3.40
C GLY A 532 3.21 2.98 -2.51
N THR A 533 3.66 4.19 -2.87
CA THR A 533 4.55 4.97 -1.99
C THR A 533 3.85 5.40 -0.70
N ALA A 534 2.54 5.67 -0.73
CA ALA A 534 1.78 5.95 0.48
C ALA A 534 1.75 4.73 1.42
N CYS A 535 1.57 3.53 0.87
CA CYS A 535 1.66 2.30 1.65
C CYS A 535 3.04 2.14 2.29
N GLY A 536 4.11 2.30 1.52
CA GLY A 536 5.49 2.17 2.03
C GLY A 536 5.84 3.20 3.10
N TYR A 537 5.40 4.44 2.93
CA TYR A 537 5.57 5.49 3.92
C TYR A 537 4.84 5.18 5.24
N ALA A 538 3.62 4.64 5.12
CA ALA A 538 2.80 4.27 6.28
C ALA A 538 3.37 3.06 7.04
N LEU A 539 3.89 2.06 6.33
CA LEU A 539 4.53 0.88 6.95
C LEU A 539 5.75 1.24 7.83
N GLU A 540 6.41 2.37 7.54
CA GLU A 540 7.50 2.92 8.34
C GLU A 540 7.01 3.74 9.56
N GLY A 541 5.71 3.90 9.74
CA GLY A 541 5.10 4.64 10.85
C GLY A 541 4.85 6.12 10.55
N GLY A 542 4.56 6.48 9.31
CA GLY A 542 4.17 7.83 8.91
C GLY A 542 2.73 7.92 8.46
N ARG A 543 2.10 9.09 8.55
CA ARG A 543 0.75 9.36 8.11
C ARG A 543 0.72 9.95 6.71
N VAL A 544 -0.20 9.46 5.87
CA VAL A 544 -0.27 9.90 4.47
C VAL A 544 -1.68 10.29 4.07
N LEU A 545 -1.79 11.43 3.41
CA LEU A 545 -2.99 11.89 2.72
C LEU A 545 -2.68 12.03 1.23
N VAL A 546 -3.18 11.12 0.43
CA VAL A 546 -2.98 11.13 -1.03
C VAL A 546 -4.30 11.34 -1.76
N GLU A 547 -4.20 11.88 -2.97
CA GLU A 547 -5.35 12.17 -3.83
C GLU A 547 -5.19 11.48 -5.18
N LEU A 548 -6.19 10.70 -5.59
CA LEU A 548 -6.45 10.39 -6.98
C LEU A 548 -7.53 11.34 -7.51
N MET A 549 -7.21 12.02 -8.59
CA MET A 549 -8.03 13.11 -9.12
C MET A 549 -9.46 12.66 -9.43
N TYR A 550 -9.62 11.46 -9.99
CA TYR A 550 -10.90 10.86 -10.33
C TYR A 550 -10.96 9.38 -9.95
N CYS A 551 -12.14 8.94 -9.59
CA CYS A 551 -12.46 7.53 -9.31
C CYS A 551 -12.10 6.60 -10.48
N ASP A 552 -12.29 7.08 -11.71
CA ASP A 552 -11.94 6.38 -12.95
C ASP A 552 -10.45 5.98 -13.01
N PHE A 553 -9.56 6.71 -12.33
CA PHE A 553 -8.11 6.47 -12.33
C PHE A 553 -7.67 5.41 -11.31
N MET A 554 -8.56 4.98 -10.41
CA MET A 554 -8.27 3.90 -9.45
C MET A 554 -7.84 2.61 -10.15
N GLY A 555 -8.28 2.38 -11.39
CA GLY A 555 -7.87 1.23 -12.18
C GLY A 555 -6.36 1.18 -12.49
N ARG A 556 -5.68 2.34 -12.52
CA ARG A 556 -4.23 2.43 -12.70
C ARG A 556 -3.46 2.02 -11.45
N ALA A 557 -4.04 2.23 -10.28
CA ALA A 557 -3.50 1.86 -8.97
C ALA A 557 -4.20 0.61 -8.40
N GLY A 558 -4.71 -0.26 -9.26
CA GLY A 558 -5.54 -1.41 -8.85
C GLY A 558 -4.83 -2.33 -7.87
N ASP A 559 -3.59 -2.74 -8.17
CA ASP A 559 -2.82 -3.59 -7.26
C ASP A 559 -2.54 -2.88 -5.94
N GLU A 560 -2.09 -1.64 -6.00
CA GLU A 560 -1.70 -0.85 -4.83
C GLU A 560 -2.88 -0.62 -3.89
N ILE A 561 -4.10 -0.47 -4.42
CA ILE A 561 -5.32 -0.37 -3.60
C ILE A 561 -5.76 -1.75 -3.09
N PHE A 562 -5.85 -2.77 -3.98
CA PHE A 562 -6.52 -4.04 -3.66
C PHE A 562 -5.63 -5.03 -2.91
N ASN A 563 -4.31 -4.99 -3.13
CA ASN A 563 -3.34 -5.91 -2.55
C ASN A 563 -2.42 -5.25 -1.54
N GLN A 564 -1.98 -4.01 -1.78
CA GLN A 564 -1.00 -3.36 -0.92
C GLN A 564 -1.71 -2.60 0.22
N LEU A 565 -2.50 -1.58 -0.10
CA LEU A 565 -3.22 -0.77 0.88
C LEU A 565 -4.17 -1.61 1.75
N ALA A 566 -4.92 -2.50 1.13
CA ALA A 566 -5.94 -3.30 1.79
C ALA A 566 -5.37 -4.38 2.72
N LYS A 567 -4.19 -4.97 2.43
CA LYS A 567 -3.81 -6.26 3.01
C LYS A 567 -2.64 -6.22 3.98
N TRP A 568 -1.68 -5.31 3.85
CA TRP A 568 -0.45 -5.35 4.65
C TRP A 568 -0.70 -5.27 6.15
N GLN A 569 -1.66 -4.47 6.60
CA GLN A 569 -2.00 -4.41 8.02
C GLN A 569 -2.46 -5.77 8.55
N SER A 570 -3.38 -6.42 7.88
CA SER A 570 -3.88 -7.75 8.26
C SER A 570 -2.81 -8.84 8.13
N MET A 571 -2.08 -8.88 7.02
CA MET A 571 -1.00 -9.86 6.80
C MET A 571 0.14 -9.71 7.80
N SER A 572 0.29 -8.56 8.42
CA SER A 572 1.23 -8.31 9.52
C SER A 572 0.66 -8.63 10.89
N ALA A 573 -0.54 -9.19 10.99
CA ALA A 573 -1.25 -9.32 12.26
C ALA A 573 -1.36 -7.99 13.03
N CYS A 574 -1.55 -6.88 12.33
CA CYS A 574 -1.58 -5.50 12.85
C CYS A 574 -0.29 -5.05 13.59
N ILE A 575 0.85 -5.68 13.30
CA ILE A 575 2.17 -5.21 13.73
C ILE A 575 2.51 -3.91 13.02
N LEU A 576 2.25 -3.86 11.73
CA LEU A 576 2.36 -2.66 10.90
C LEU A 576 0.98 -2.01 10.79
N GLU A 577 0.93 -0.70 10.94
CA GLU A 577 -0.26 0.11 10.74
C GLU A 577 -0.27 0.69 9.32
N MET A 578 -1.47 1.06 8.82
CA MET A 578 -1.63 1.60 7.46
C MET A 578 -2.42 2.92 7.50
N PRO A 579 -1.90 3.99 8.15
CA PRO A 579 -2.59 5.27 8.30
C PRO A 579 -2.58 6.08 6.99
N VAL A 580 -3.15 5.50 5.96
CA VAL A 580 -3.30 6.12 4.63
C VAL A 580 -4.74 6.51 4.42
N THR A 581 -4.96 7.79 4.14
CA THR A 581 -6.25 8.27 3.63
C THR A 581 -6.11 8.59 2.15
N LEU A 582 -6.78 7.82 1.31
CA LEU A 582 -6.84 8.02 -0.13
C LEU A 582 -8.12 8.78 -0.47
N ARG A 583 -8.00 10.06 -0.85
CA ARG A 583 -9.08 10.89 -1.34
C ARG A 583 -9.33 10.61 -2.82
N VAL A 584 -10.59 10.38 -3.18
CA VAL A 584 -10.97 10.02 -4.54
C VAL A 584 -12.23 10.80 -4.93
N SER A 585 -12.19 11.56 -6.03
CA SER A 585 -13.39 12.26 -6.48
C SER A 585 -14.29 11.39 -7.36
N VAL A 586 -15.59 11.46 -7.10
CA VAL A 586 -16.65 10.93 -7.97
C VAL A 586 -17.12 12.05 -8.86
N GLY A 587 -17.07 11.82 -10.17
CA GLY A 587 -17.17 12.89 -11.16
C GLY A 587 -18.57 13.28 -11.58
N SER A 588 -18.64 14.42 -12.23
CA SER A 588 -19.72 14.87 -13.10
C SER A 588 -19.16 15.91 -14.07
N LYS A 589 -19.83 16.12 -15.19
CA LYS A 589 -19.51 17.13 -16.23
C LYS A 589 -18.34 16.81 -17.15
N TYR A 590 -17.54 15.80 -16.86
CA TYR A 590 -16.32 15.50 -17.59
C TYR A 590 -16.41 14.27 -18.50
N GLY A 591 -17.59 13.64 -18.63
CA GLY A 591 -17.85 12.53 -19.54
C GLY A 591 -17.29 11.19 -19.08
N ALA A 592 -17.08 10.30 -20.02
CA ALA A 592 -16.95 8.86 -19.83
C ALA A 592 -15.85 8.40 -18.85
N GLN A 593 -14.68 9.03 -18.83
CA GLN A 593 -13.49 8.60 -18.10
C GLN A 593 -13.17 9.45 -16.86
N HIS A 594 -14.12 10.33 -16.44
CA HIS A 594 -13.93 11.27 -15.34
C HIS A 594 -15.18 11.42 -14.47
N SER A 595 -16.16 10.55 -14.60
CA SER A 595 -17.47 10.75 -13.98
C SER A 595 -18.09 9.47 -13.40
N GLN A 596 -17.29 8.45 -13.13
CA GLN A 596 -17.77 7.19 -12.56
C GLN A 596 -17.83 7.27 -11.02
N ASP A 597 -18.64 6.37 -10.46
CA ASP A 597 -18.67 6.04 -9.04
C ASP A 597 -18.37 4.54 -8.89
N TRP A 598 -17.17 4.24 -8.40
CA TRP A 598 -16.71 2.87 -8.20
C TRP A 598 -16.59 2.51 -6.71
N CYS A 599 -17.36 3.14 -5.84
CA CYS A 599 -17.32 2.82 -4.41
C CYS A 599 -17.63 1.34 -4.12
N ALA A 600 -18.48 0.69 -4.93
CA ALA A 600 -18.76 -0.74 -4.84
C ALA A 600 -17.53 -1.62 -5.09
N LEU A 601 -16.62 -1.20 -5.97
CA LEU A 601 -15.42 -1.96 -6.30
C LEU A 601 -14.51 -2.10 -5.07
N VAL A 602 -14.25 -1.00 -4.36
CA VAL A 602 -13.40 -1.02 -3.16
C VAL A 602 -14.13 -1.52 -1.92
N ASN A 603 -15.47 -1.38 -1.86
CA ASN A 603 -16.28 -2.00 -0.81
C ASN A 603 -16.22 -3.54 -0.85
N HIS A 604 -16.02 -4.12 -2.03
CA HIS A 604 -15.82 -5.56 -2.19
C HIS A 604 -14.47 -6.06 -1.63
N ILE A 605 -13.49 -5.18 -1.41
CA ILE A 605 -12.14 -5.55 -0.99
C ILE A 605 -12.02 -5.52 0.54
N PRO A 606 -11.88 -6.68 1.24
CA PRO A 606 -11.61 -6.70 2.66
C PRO A 606 -10.33 -5.95 3.02
N GLY A 607 -10.34 -5.27 4.19
CA GLY A 607 -9.20 -4.51 4.69
C GLY A 607 -9.22 -3.02 4.34
N LEU A 608 -10.25 -2.52 3.64
CA LEU A 608 -10.46 -1.10 3.38
C LEU A 608 -11.66 -0.57 4.17
N LYS A 609 -11.50 0.61 4.79
CA LYS A 609 -12.62 1.43 5.24
C LYS A 609 -13.04 2.35 4.10
N VAL A 610 -14.34 2.44 3.84
CA VAL A 610 -14.88 3.18 2.69
C VAL A 610 -15.92 4.17 3.19
N VAL A 611 -15.70 5.46 2.95
CA VAL A 611 -16.59 6.54 3.39
C VAL A 611 -16.91 7.49 2.25
N PHE A 612 -18.09 8.09 2.29
CA PHE A 612 -18.59 9.01 1.28
C PHE A 612 -19.43 10.12 1.91
N PRO A 613 -18.86 11.06 2.66
CA PRO A 613 -19.60 12.13 3.30
C PRO A 613 -20.27 13.04 2.26
N SER A 614 -21.48 13.54 2.60
CA SER A 614 -22.30 14.34 1.68
C SER A 614 -22.51 15.79 2.15
N THR A 615 -22.01 16.18 3.33
CA THR A 615 -22.14 17.53 3.89
C THR A 615 -20.78 18.09 4.35
N PRO A 616 -20.63 19.40 4.48
CA PRO A 616 -19.41 19.98 5.05
C PRO A 616 -19.10 19.52 6.47
N TYR A 617 -20.14 19.36 7.32
CA TYR A 617 -19.97 18.83 8.67
C TYR A 617 -19.39 17.42 8.66
N ASP A 618 -19.99 16.52 7.88
CA ASP A 618 -19.50 15.15 7.78
C ASP A 618 -18.11 15.08 7.14
N ALA A 619 -17.87 15.86 6.10
CA ALA A 619 -16.57 15.88 5.43
C ALA A 619 -15.43 16.25 6.38
N LYS A 620 -15.60 17.31 7.21
CA LYS A 620 -14.60 17.70 8.22
C LYS A 620 -14.44 16.63 9.29
N GLY A 621 -15.58 16.21 9.90
CA GLY A 621 -15.55 15.28 11.02
C GLY A 621 -15.07 13.89 10.63
N MET A 622 -15.49 13.35 9.47
CA MET A 622 -15.05 12.03 8.99
C MET A 622 -13.60 12.05 8.49
N LEU A 623 -13.14 13.13 7.87
CA LEU A 623 -11.72 13.25 7.50
C LEU A 623 -10.83 13.35 8.75
N ASN A 624 -11.28 14.05 9.80
CA ASN A 624 -10.59 14.04 11.09
C ASN A 624 -10.50 12.63 11.68
N THR A 625 -11.59 11.85 11.61
CA THR A 625 -11.62 10.44 12.04
C THR A 625 -10.64 9.58 11.23
N ALA A 626 -10.63 9.73 9.90
CA ALA A 626 -9.70 9.02 9.02
C ALA A 626 -8.25 9.36 9.37
N LEU A 627 -7.95 10.66 9.50
CA LEU A 627 -6.61 11.16 9.81
C LEU A 627 -6.18 10.93 11.27
N ALA A 628 -7.07 10.60 12.19
CA ALA A 628 -6.73 10.18 13.55
C ALA A 628 -6.54 8.67 13.66
N GLY A 629 -7.03 7.91 12.70
CA GLY A 629 -6.98 6.45 12.68
C GLY A 629 -5.64 5.88 12.22
N SER A 630 -5.49 4.58 12.41
CA SER A 630 -4.34 3.77 11.99
C SER A 630 -4.64 2.84 10.82
N ASP A 631 -5.87 2.88 10.30
CA ASP A 631 -6.37 1.97 9.26
C ASP A 631 -6.48 2.66 7.91
N PRO A 632 -6.42 1.93 6.79
CA PRO A 632 -6.56 2.52 5.46
C PRO A 632 -8.00 2.96 5.18
N VAL A 633 -8.16 4.18 4.68
CA VAL A 633 -9.47 4.77 4.37
C VAL A 633 -9.51 5.23 2.91
N ILE A 634 -10.50 4.77 2.16
CA ILE A 634 -10.88 5.35 0.87
C ILE A 634 -11.97 6.40 1.15
N PHE A 635 -11.63 7.66 0.91
CA PHE A 635 -12.49 8.80 1.20
C PHE A 635 -13.05 9.37 -0.11
N PHE A 636 -14.27 8.95 -0.45
CA PHE A 636 -14.95 9.44 -1.66
C PHE A 636 -15.51 10.84 -1.47
N GLU A 637 -15.42 11.64 -2.53
CA GLU A 637 -15.91 13.02 -2.59
C GLU A 637 -16.66 13.23 -3.91
N SER A 638 -17.87 13.80 -3.88
CA SER A 638 -18.57 14.12 -5.12
C SER A 638 -18.22 15.53 -5.60
N GLN A 639 -17.91 15.68 -6.87
CA GLN A 639 -17.66 16.99 -7.50
C GLN A 639 -18.85 17.94 -7.40
N ARG A 640 -20.05 17.40 -7.23
CA ARG A 640 -21.27 18.22 -7.04
C ARG A 640 -21.33 18.88 -5.65
N LEU A 641 -20.50 18.44 -4.70
CA LEU A 641 -20.57 18.85 -3.30
C LEU A 641 -19.51 19.90 -2.91
N TYR A 642 -18.44 20.08 -3.67
CA TYR A 642 -17.33 20.95 -3.26
C TYR A 642 -17.71 22.38 -2.92
N ASP A 643 -18.77 22.90 -3.52
CA ASP A 643 -19.24 24.27 -3.33
C ASP A 643 -20.48 24.39 -2.43
N ILE A 644 -20.93 23.29 -1.82
CA ILE A 644 -22.14 23.26 -0.98
C ILE A 644 -21.81 23.69 0.44
N GLY A 645 -22.68 24.51 1.05
CA GLY A 645 -22.67 24.87 2.47
C GLY A 645 -23.43 23.86 3.32
N GLU A 646 -23.32 23.96 4.65
CA GLU A 646 -24.00 23.06 5.59
C GLU A 646 -25.51 23.37 5.65
N LEU A 647 -26.35 22.36 5.49
CA LEU A 647 -27.80 22.52 5.46
C LEU A 647 -28.54 21.76 6.58
N PHE A 648 -27.87 20.87 7.29
CA PHE A 648 -28.51 19.94 8.23
C PHE A 648 -28.12 20.23 9.68
N GLU A 649 -26.88 20.60 9.90
CA GLU A 649 -26.41 21.03 11.21
C GLU A 649 -26.56 22.54 11.37
N LYS A 650 -26.68 22.99 12.61
CA LYS A 650 -26.80 24.40 12.90
C LYS A 650 -25.64 25.20 12.29
N GLU A 651 -24.44 24.67 12.41
CA GLU A 651 -23.21 25.18 11.81
C GLU A 651 -22.12 24.13 11.81
N VAL A 652 -21.09 24.29 10.97
CA VAL A 652 -19.88 23.47 11.04
C VAL A 652 -18.98 24.04 12.15
N PRO A 653 -18.67 23.31 13.23
CA PRO A 653 -17.78 23.82 14.29
C PRO A 653 -16.42 24.26 13.74
N ALA A 654 -15.86 25.35 14.29
CA ALA A 654 -14.51 25.78 13.96
C ALA A 654 -13.46 24.86 14.59
N GLU A 655 -13.75 24.42 15.80
CA GLU A 655 -12.92 23.54 16.61
C GLU A 655 -12.81 22.15 15.97
N TYR A 656 -11.85 21.37 16.47
CA TYR A 656 -11.69 19.97 16.10
C TYR A 656 -12.87 19.13 16.61
N TYR A 657 -13.38 18.25 15.76
CA TYR A 657 -14.35 17.22 16.12
C TYR A 657 -14.22 16.03 15.14
N GLU A 658 -14.75 14.90 15.56
CA GLU A 658 -14.78 13.67 14.77
C GLU A 658 -16.21 13.21 14.56
N VAL A 659 -16.46 12.64 13.39
CA VAL A 659 -17.69 11.91 13.07
C VAL A 659 -17.34 10.44 12.88
N PRO A 660 -17.89 9.52 13.69
CA PRO A 660 -17.53 8.11 13.62
C PRO A 660 -18.00 7.47 12.31
N PHE A 661 -17.23 6.46 11.86
CA PHE A 661 -17.64 5.59 10.75
C PHE A 661 -18.70 4.58 11.25
N GLY A 662 -19.58 4.17 10.35
CA GLY A 662 -20.66 3.21 10.62
C GLY A 662 -22.06 3.84 10.57
N PRO A 663 -22.42 4.72 11.50
CA PRO A 663 -23.80 5.23 11.57
C PRO A 663 -24.20 6.06 10.35
N PRO A 664 -25.30 5.71 9.65
CA PRO A 664 -25.91 6.56 8.64
C PRO A 664 -26.51 7.80 9.29
N ALA A 665 -26.57 8.91 8.56
CA ALA A 665 -27.21 10.12 9.04
C ALA A 665 -28.67 10.20 8.55
N GLN A 666 -29.61 10.35 9.48
CA GLN A 666 -31.01 10.61 9.13
C GLN A 666 -31.18 12.10 8.82
N ARG A 667 -31.43 12.43 7.53
CA ARG A 667 -31.57 13.81 7.05
C ARG A 667 -33.00 14.34 7.08
N ARG A 668 -33.96 13.44 7.09
CA ARG A 668 -35.39 13.75 7.18
C ARG A 668 -36.14 12.63 7.92
N VAL A 669 -37.14 12.99 8.66
CA VAL A 669 -38.04 12.05 9.35
C VAL A 669 -39.37 11.98 8.61
N GLY A 670 -39.83 10.78 8.29
CA GLY A 670 -41.14 10.45 7.68
C GLY A 670 -41.68 9.15 8.22
N LYS A 671 -42.77 8.65 7.66
CA LYS A 671 -43.44 7.44 8.14
C LYS A 671 -43.91 6.47 7.04
N ASP A 672 -43.87 6.89 5.76
CA ASP A 672 -44.50 6.12 4.68
C ASP A 672 -43.45 5.33 3.84
N ILE A 673 -42.24 5.88 3.61
CA ILE A 673 -41.21 5.26 2.80
C ILE A 673 -39.82 5.58 3.40
N THR A 674 -38.89 4.61 3.38
CA THR A 674 -37.46 4.79 3.69
C THR A 674 -36.70 5.01 2.40
N LEU A 675 -36.05 6.18 2.25
CA LEU A 675 -35.11 6.49 1.18
C LEU A 675 -33.68 6.36 1.71
N ILE A 676 -32.86 5.52 1.10
CA ILE A 676 -31.47 5.30 1.47
C ILE A 676 -30.57 5.82 0.36
N THR A 677 -29.60 6.65 0.68
CA THR A 677 -28.75 7.32 -0.31
C THR A 677 -27.27 7.18 -0.01
N VAL A 678 -26.47 7.26 -1.06
CA VAL A 678 -25.01 7.35 -0.99
C VAL A 678 -24.55 8.53 -1.84
N GLY A 679 -23.70 9.39 -1.27
CA GLY A 679 -23.11 10.52 -1.97
C GLY A 679 -24.11 11.64 -2.33
N ALA A 680 -23.82 12.35 -3.42
CA ALA A 680 -24.56 13.56 -3.80
C ALA A 680 -26.04 13.33 -4.11
N THR A 681 -26.44 12.11 -4.42
CA THR A 681 -27.86 11.77 -4.72
C THR A 681 -28.77 12.01 -3.53
N MET A 682 -28.25 12.11 -2.32
CA MET A 682 -28.98 12.48 -1.11
C MET A 682 -29.80 13.76 -1.32
N TYR A 683 -29.26 14.79 -1.96
CA TYR A 683 -29.97 16.06 -2.21
C TYR A 683 -31.16 15.89 -3.17
N ARG A 684 -31.04 15.03 -4.18
CA ARG A 684 -32.14 14.71 -5.11
C ARG A 684 -33.22 13.86 -4.44
N ALA A 685 -32.83 12.99 -3.52
CA ALA A 685 -33.78 12.22 -2.73
C ALA A 685 -34.60 13.12 -1.77
N LEU A 686 -33.96 14.13 -1.19
CA LEU A 686 -34.65 15.15 -0.38
C LEU A 686 -35.64 15.97 -1.21
N GLU A 687 -35.23 16.41 -2.41
CA GLU A 687 -36.15 17.10 -3.34
C GLU A 687 -37.32 16.21 -3.75
N ALA A 688 -37.05 14.94 -4.04
CA ALA A 688 -38.13 13.98 -4.30
C ALA A 688 -39.06 13.80 -3.09
N ALA A 689 -38.52 13.74 -1.88
CA ALA A 689 -39.31 13.64 -0.64
C ALA A 689 -40.18 14.89 -0.41
N ASP A 690 -39.68 16.10 -0.72
CA ASP A 690 -40.46 17.33 -0.66
C ASP A 690 -41.64 17.31 -1.65
N ILE A 691 -41.38 16.88 -2.89
CA ILE A 691 -42.44 16.75 -3.89
C ILE A 691 -43.48 15.68 -3.48
N LEU A 692 -43.05 14.55 -2.95
CA LEU A 692 -43.92 13.47 -2.47
C LEU A 692 -44.87 13.96 -1.34
N GLU A 693 -44.28 14.69 -0.38
CA GLU A 693 -45.10 15.23 0.72
C GLU A 693 -46.06 16.31 0.24
N GLN A 694 -45.62 17.30 -0.52
CA GLN A 694 -46.44 18.42 -0.96
C GLN A 694 -47.54 18.01 -1.94
N LYS A 695 -47.28 17.07 -2.84
CA LYS A 695 -48.21 16.73 -3.92
C LYS A 695 -49.05 15.50 -3.61
N TYR A 696 -48.54 14.54 -2.84
CA TYR A 696 -49.18 13.25 -2.63
C TYR A 696 -49.43 12.95 -1.15
N GLY A 697 -48.95 13.79 -0.22
CA GLY A 697 -49.08 13.55 1.23
C GLY A 697 -48.24 12.38 1.74
N VAL A 698 -47.25 11.93 0.97
CA VAL A 698 -46.33 10.81 1.31
C VAL A 698 -45.06 11.35 1.93
N THR A 699 -44.76 10.93 3.16
CA THR A 699 -43.61 11.39 3.92
C THR A 699 -42.50 10.34 3.90
N CYS A 700 -41.24 10.78 3.80
CA CYS A 700 -40.11 9.89 3.69
C CYS A 700 -39.11 10.06 4.85
N ASP A 701 -38.68 8.93 5.44
CA ASP A 701 -37.38 8.89 6.12
C ASP A 701 -36.29 8.96 5.06
N VAL A 702 -35.30 9.85 5.22
CA VAL A 702 -34.14 9.94 4.29
C VAL A 702 -32.88 9.72 5.05
N PHE A 703 -32.15 8.67 4.67
CA PHE A 703 -30.85 8.31 5.22
C PHE A 703 -29.72 8.56 4.22
N ASP A 704 -28.65 9.11 4.73
CA ASP A 704 -27.39 9.32 4.05
C ASP A 704 -26.36 8.30 4.58
N CYS A 705 -26.04 7.27 3.81
CA CYS A 705 -25.04 6.27 4.14
C CYS A 705 -23.64 6.83 3.85
N ARG A 706 -23.22 7.81 4.66
CA ARG A 706 -21.93 8.48 4.59
C ARG A 706 -20.73 7.57 4.92
N SER A 707 -20.98 6.41 5.51
CA SER A 707 -20.04 5.32 5.72
C SER A 707 -20.57 4.07 5.03
N ILE A 708 -19.78 3.46 4.16
CA ILE A 708 -20.15 2.30 3.36
C ILE A 708 -19.55 1.03 4.00
N SER A 709 -18.29 1.12 4.43
CA SER A 709 -17.60 0.07 5.17
C SER A 709 -16.75 0.69 6.30
N PRO A 710 -17.17 0.49 7.57
CA PRO A 710 -18.36 -0.21 8.06
C PRO A 710 -19.66 0.56 7.80
N LEU A 711 -20.81 -0.13 7.77
CA LEU A 711 -22.16 0.45 7.79
C LEU A 711 -22.95 -0.15 8.94
N ASP A 712 -23.54 0.72 9.78
CA ASP A 712 -24.47 0.33 10.83
C ASP A 712 -25.89 0.23 10.26
N TYR A 713 -26.43 -0.97 10.26
CA TYR A 713 -27.76 -1.25 9.70
C TYR A 713 -28.90 -1.00 10.67
N ASP A 714 -28.66 -0.90 11.99
CA ASP A 714 -29.73 -0.79 12.99
C ASP A 714 -30.67 0.40 12.74
N PRO A 715 -30.19 1.62 12.45
CA PRO A 715 -31.07 2.75 12.15
C PRO A 715 -31.88 2.55 10.85
N LEU A 716 -31.31 1.88 9.86
CA LEU A 716 -31.97 1.59 8.60
C LEU A 716 -33.09 0.56 8.81
N ILE A 717 -32.81 -0.50 9.55
CA ILE A 717 -33.80 -1.55 9.87
C ILE A 717 -34.93 -0.98 10.70
N ALA A 718 -34.66 -0.15 11.73
CA ALA A 718 -35.69 0.51 12.51
C ALA A 718 -36.62 1.38 11.65
N SER A 719 -36.09 2.04 10.63
CA SER A 719 -36.89 2.80 9.67
C SER A 719 -37.72 1.88 8.77
N VAL A 720 -37.16 0.78 8.29
CA VAL A 720 -37.88 -0.22 7.46
C VAL A 720 -39.04 -0.85 8.22
N GLN A 721 -38.83 -1.22 9.48
CA GLN A 721 -39.86 -1.75 10.36
C GLN A 721 -41.04 -0.78 10.54
N LYS A 722 -40.80 0.52 10.51
CA LYS A 722 -41.80 1.57 10.58
C LYS A 722 -42.52 1.76 9.24
N THR A 723 -41.81 1.73 8.11
CA THR A 723 -42.35 2.16 6.80
C THR A 723 -42.78 1.01 5.89
N GLY A 724 -42.22 -0.18 6.05
CA GLY A 724 -42.42 -1.35 5.19
C GLY A 724 -41.88 -1.19 3.74
N LYS A 725 -41.37 -0.03 3.36
CA LYS A 725 -41.10 0.36 1.98
C LYS A 725 -39.74 1.02 1.85
N VAL A 726 -38.92 0.55 0.91
CA VAL A 726 -37.51 0.97 0.75
C VAL A 726 -37.20 1.32 -0.70
N LEU A 727 -36.59 2.48 -0.90
CA LEU A 727 -35.90 2.84 -2.16
C LEU A 727 -34.49 3.27 -1.84
N LEU A 728 -33.53 2.75 -2.64
CA LEU A 728 -32.10 3.08 -2.53
C LEU A 728 -31.65 3.85 -3.79
N SER A 729 -30.86 4.93 -3.61
CA SER A 729 -30.40 5.73 -4.76
C SER A 729 -28.97 6.26 -4.58
N SER A 730 -28.18 6.21 -5.65
CA SER A 730 -26.84 6.82 -5.74
C SER A 730 -26.50 7.20 -7.19
N ASP A 731 -25.39 7.95 -7.37
CA ASP A 731 -24.88 8.27 -8.70
C ASP A 731 -24.12 7.10 -9.35
N ALA A 732 -23.90 5.99 -8.64
CA ALA A 732 -23.28 4.79 -9.22
C ALA A 732 -24.18 4.15 -10.28
N CYS A 733 -23.56 3.49 -11.27
CA CYS A 733 -24.28 2.61 -12.19
C CYS A 733 -25.13 1.63 -11.38
N GLU A 734 -26.40 1.47 -11.74
CA GLU A 734 -27.32 0.62 -10.96
C GLU A 734 -26.81 -0.81 -10.82
N ARG A 735 -26.30 -1.39 -11.94
CA ARG A 735 -25.76 -2.75 -11.95
C ARG A 735 -24.49 -2.86 -11.11
N GLY A 736 -24.50 -3.77 -10.13
CA GLY A 736 -23.33 -4.04 -9.29
C GLY A 736 -22.97 -2.90 -8.32
N SER A 737 -23.86 -1.95 -8.10
CA SER A 737 -23.65 -0.87 -7.12
C SER A 737 -23.76 -1.40 -5.68
N VAL A 738 -23.17 -0.65 -4.75
CA VAL A 738 -23.29 -0.91 -3.30
C VAL A 738 -24.74 -0.89 -2.81
N LEU A 739 -25.66 -0.24 -3.55
CA LEU A 739 -27.09 -0.21 -3.22
C LEU A 739 -27.73 -1.60 -3.24
N HIS A 740 -27.26 -2.49 -4.14
CA HIS A 740 -27.75 -3.88 -4.19
C HIS A 740 -27.27 -4.69 -2.99
N ASP A 741 -26.05 -4.46 -2.52
CA ASP A 741 -25.56 -5.08 -1.29
C ASP A 741 -26.37 -4.63 -0.07
N ILE A 742 -26.57 -3.32 0.09
CA ILE A 742 -27.39 -2.74 1.16
C ILE A 742 -28.83 -3.26 1.08
N GLY A 743 -29.43 -3.24 -0.10
CA GLY A 743 -30.81 -3.72 -0.31
C GLY A 743 -30.98 -5.22 -0.03
N SER A 744 -29.99 -6.03 -0.43
CA SER A 744 -29.97 -7.45 -0.11
C SER A 744 -29.88 -7.70 1.40
N LYS A 745 -29.00 -6.95 2.09
CA LYS A 745 -28.84 -7.07 3.54
C LYS A 745 -30.11 -6.65 4.30
N ILE A 746 -30.77 -5.55 3.87
CA ILE A 746 -32.08 -5.15 4.40
C ILE A 746 -33.11 -6.26 4.21
N SER A 747 -33.15 -6.86 3.01
CA SER A 747 -34.09 -7.97 2.74
C SER A 747 -33.82 -9.19 3.63
N GLN A 748 -32.59 -9.44 4.03
CA GLN A 748 -32.24 -10.53 4.97
C GLN A 748 -32.64 -10.21 6.42
N LEU A 749 -32.47 -8.95 6.84
CA LEU A 749 -32.60 -8.53 8.24
C LEU A 749 -34.06 -8.10 8.59
N ALA A 750 -34.81 -7.66 7.61
CA ALA A 750 -36.18 -7.12 7.80
C ALA A 750 -37.21 -7.71 6.79
N PHE A 751 -37.03 -8.96 6.38
CA PHE A 751 -37.89 -9.61 5.38
C PHE A 751 -39.37 -9.55 5.75
N ASP A 752 -39.70 -9.85 7.00
CA ASP A 752 -41.07 -9.89 7.51
C ASP A 752 -41.71 -8.48 7.67
N ASP A 753 -40.88 -7.43 7.62
CA ASP A 753 -41.34 -6.04 7.75
C ASP A 753 -41.49 -5.33 6.39
N LEU A 754 -41.17 -6.01 5.27
CA LEU A 754 -41.22 -5.42 3.93
C LEU A 754 -42.57 -5.66 3.24
N ASP A 755 -43.26 -4.58 2.86
CA ASP A 755 -44.46 -4.59 2.02
C ASP A 755 -44.16 -4.79 0.51
N ALA A 756 -42.91 -4.45 0.09
CA ALA A 756 -42.44 -4.58 -1.27
C ALA A 756 -40.92 -4.85 -1.28
N PRO A 757 -40.39 -5.49 -2.33
CA PRO A 757 -38.92 -5.63 -2.46
C PRO A 757 -38.23 -4.26 -2.47
N PRO A 758 -37.00 -4.13 -1.87
CA PRO A 758 -36.24 -2.91 -1.97
C PRO A 758 -35.98 -2.50 -3.44
N VAL A 759 -36.26 -1.25 -3.78
CA VAL A 759 -36.13 -0.71 -5.13
C VAL A 759 -34.84 0.08 -5.27
N VAL A 760 -34.02 -0.26 -6.23
CA VAL A 760 -32.79 0.47 -6.54
C VAL A 760 -33.00 1.40 -7.73
N VAL A 761 -32.53 2.65 -7.59
CA VAL A 761 -32.49 3.69 -8.62
C VAL A 761 -31.09 4.26 -8.66
N GLY A 762 -30.23 3.74 -9.54
CA GLY A 762 -28.91 4.24 -9.82
C GLY A 762 -28.81 4.96 -11.15
N SER A 763 -27.58 5.34 -11.54
CA SER A 763 -27.30 5.80 -12.90
C SER A 763 -27.60 4.70 -13.90
N ARG A 764 -27.76 5.10 -15.16
CA ARG A 764 -28.00 4.16 -16.26
C ARG A 764 -26.82 3.20 -16.42
N ASN A 765 -27.11 1.99 -16.92
CA ASN A 765 -26.10 0.99 -17.25
C ASN A 765 -25.42 1.31 -18.59
N TRP A 766 -25.03 2.56 -18.81
CA TRP A 766 -24.34 3.06 -20.00
C TRP A 766 -22.98 3.64 -19.65
N ILE A 767 -22.23 4.00 -20.67
CA ILE A 767 -21.07 4.88 -20.52
C ILE A 767 -21.58 6.29 -20.20
N THR A 768 -20.98 6.95 -19.22
CA THR A 768 -21.35 8.32 -18.81
C THR A 768 -21.24 9.26 -20.00
N PRO A 769 -22.29 10.00 -20.35
CA PRO A 769 -22.27 10.92 -21.50
C PRO A 769 -21.57 12.24 -21.17
N CYS A 770 -21.53 13.15 -22.17
CA CYS A 770 -21.11 14.53 -21.95
C CYS A 770 -22.10 15.31 -21.06
N ALA A 771 -21.66 16.45 -20.52
CA ALA A 771 -22.36 17.23 -19.51
C ALA A 771 -23.80 17.62 -19.90
N GLU A 772 -24.07 17.89 -21.17
CA GLU A 772 -25.38 18.33 -21.66
C GLU A 772 -26.48 17.25 -21.53
N VAL A 773 -26.09 15.96 -21.48
CA VAL A 773 -27.03 14.84 -21.38
C VAL A 773 -26.93 14.06 -20.05
N GLU A 774 -26.21 14.58 -19.07
CA GLU A 774 -26.06 13.95 -17.75
C GLU A 774 -27.40 13.82 -16.99
N SER A 775 -28.35 14.70 -17.24
CA SER A 775 -29.70 14.62 -16.65
C SER A 775 -30.47 13.36 -17.07
N ASP A 776 -30.12 12.79 -18.22
CA ASP A 776 -30.70 11.54 -18.72
C ASP A 776 -29.92 10.29 -18.26
N PHE A 777 -28.80 10.50 -17.58
CA PHE A 777 -27.89 9.44 -17.11
C PHE A 777 -27.95 9.26 -15.60
N PHE A 778 -27.79 10.33 -14.80
CA PHE A 778 -27.80 10.26 -13.35
C PHE A 778 -29.21 10.34 -12.77
N PRO A 779 -29.51 9.67 -11.63
CA PRO A 779 -30.83 9.73 -11.01
C PRO A 779 -31.34 11.16 -10.80
N GLN A 780 -32.59 11.40 -11.13
CA GLN A 780 -33.28 12.66 -10.95
C GLN A 780 -34.40 12.48 -9.91
N PRO A 781 -34.89 13.55 -9.24
CA PRO A 781 -36.05 13.46 -8.34
C PRO A 781 -37.26 12.79 -8.98
N SER A 782 -37.51 13.07 -10.26
CA SER A 782 -38.62 12.43 -11.02
C SER A 782 -38.46 10.91 -11.14
N TRP A 783 -37.23 10.39 -11.28
CA TRP A 783 -36.97 8.96 -11.39
C TRP A 783 -37.30 8.23 -10.06
N ILE A 784 -36.96 8.89 -8.94
CA ILE A 784 -37.25 8.38 -7.60
C ILE A 784 -38.78 8.30 -7.40
N ILE A 785 -39.50 9.37 -7.77
CA ILE A 785 -40.97 9.44 -7.67
C ILE A 785 -41.62 8.40 -8.60
N ASP A 786 -41.20 8.30 -9.85
CA ASP A 786 -41.69 7.31 -10.80
C ASP A 786 -41.46 5.87 -10.31
N ALA A 787 -40.29 5.58 -9.75
CA ALA A 787 -39.98 4.26 -9.21
C ALA A 787 -40.80 3.93 -7.97
N ILE A 788 -41.09 4.91 -7.13
CA ILE A 788 -42.01 4.76 -6.01
C ILE A 788 -43.42 4.44 -6.51
N HIS A 789 -43.93 5.21 -7.47
CA HIS A 789 -45.25 5.00 -8.03
C HIS A 789 -45.42 3.63 -8.69
N ASP A 790 -44.46 3.25 -9.52
CA ASP A 790 -44.54 2.03 -10.34
C ASP A 790 -44.29 0.74 -9.55
N ARG A 791 -43.48 0.81 -8.47
CA ARG A 791 -42.88 -0.39 -7.86
C ARG A 791 -43.11 -0.51 -6.33
N ILE A 792 -43.49 0.55 -5.64
CA ILE A 792 -43.60 0.56 -4.18
C ILE A 792 -45.01 0.97 -3.71
N LEU A 793 -45.45 2.17 -4.08
CA LEU A 793 -46.69 2.76 -3.62
C LEU A 793 -47.36 3.59 -4.73
N PRO A 794 -48.48 3.15 -5.31
CA PRO A 794 -49.19 3.92 -6.33
C PRO A 794 -49.60 5.33 -5.84
N LEU A 795 -49.17 6.35 -6.55
CA LEU A 795 -49.40 7.76 -6.23
C LEU A 795 -50.64 8.24 -6.99
N PRO A 796 -51.69 8.73 -6.33
CA PRO A 796 -52.95 9.15 -6.98
C PRO A 796 -52.69 10.26 -8.01
N GLY A 797 -53.10 10.03 -9.26
CA GLY A 797 -52.98 11.00 -10.34
C GLY A 797 -51.57 11.24 -10.86
N HIS A 798 -50.64 10.43 -10.45
CA HIS A 798 -49.25 10.47 -11.03
C HIS A 798 -49.23 9.76 -12.38
N SER A 799 -48.47 10.32 -13.30
CA SER A 799 -48.11 9.69 -14.59
C SER A 799 -46.60 9.61 -14.70
N LEU A 800 -46.07 8.48 -15.14
CA LEU A 800 -44.61 8.29 -15.32
C LEU A 800 -44.08 9.36 -16.27
N THR A 801 -43.01 10.01 -15.85
CA THR A 801 -42.33 11.08 -16.58
C THR A 801 -41.02 10.61 -17.19
N THR A 802 -40.50 9.47 -16.69
CA THR A 802 -39.23 8.90 -17.15
C THR A 802 -39.46 8.01 -18.36
N ASN A 803 -38.81 8.32 -19.47
CA ASN A 803 -38.80 7.45 -20.65
C ASN A 803 -37.83 6.31 -20.44
N PRO A 804 -38.29 5.04 -20.34
CA PRO A 804 -37.34 3.92 -20.19
C PRO A 804 -36.52 3.75 -21.48
N THR A 805 -35.22 3.56 -21.29
CA THR A 805 -34.32 3.22 -22.38
C THR A 805 -34.47 1.75 -22.77
N THR A 806 -33.87 1.36 -23.90
CA THR A 806 -33.85 -0.04 -24.33
C THR A 806 -33.30 -0.97 -23.25
N GLY A 807 -32.24 -0.59 -22.55
CA GLY A 807 -31.66 -1.37 -21.43
C GLY A 807 -32.65 -1.59 -20.28
N GLU A 808 -33.42 -0.56 -19.93
CA GLU A 808 -34.45 -0.65 -18.87
C GLU A 808 -35.65 -1.48 -19.30
N LEU A 809 -36.03 -1.38 -20.58
CA LEU A 809 -37.07 -2.24 -21.15
C LEU A 809 -36.65 -3.71 -21.12
N ILE A 810 -35.43 -4.01 -21.51
CA ILE A 810 -34.86 -5.37 -21.45
C ILE A 810 -34.84 -5.88 -20.00
N LYS A 811 -34.43 -5.05 -19.05
CA LYS A 811 -34.44 -5.39 -17.63
C LYS A 811 -35.85 -5.69 -17.09
N ARG A 812 -36.83 -4.90 -17.48
CA ARG A 812 -38.27 -5.14 -17.13
C ARG A 812 -38.77 -6.45 -17.75
N GLN A 813 -38.27 -6.86 -18.89
CA GLN A 813 -38.60 -8.10 -19.58
C GLN A 813 -37.79 -9.31 -19.08
N ARG A 814 -37.07 -9.21 -17.96
CA ARG A 814 -36.19 -10.25 -17.42
C ARG A 814 -35.02 -10.62 -18.31
N GLY A 815 -34.69 -9.79 -19.28
CA GLY A 815 -33.47 -9.92 -20.04
C GLY A 815 -32.26 -9.41 -19.26
N GLY A 816 -31.16 -10.18 -19.22
CA GLY A 816 -29.93 -9.66 -18.67
C GLY A 816 -29.29 -8.64 -19.61
N VAL A 817 -28.66 -7.61 -19.07
CA VAL A 817 -27.80 -6.68 -19.84
C VAL A 817 -26.40 -6.77 -19.25
#